data_04f3a9e3cd50e3bed705df736a2466cc
#
_entry.id   04f3a9e3cd50e3bed705df736a2466cc
#
_cell.length_a   1.000
_cell.length_b   1.000
_cell.length_c   1.000
_cell.angle_alpha   90.00
_cell.angle_beta   90.00
_cell.angle_gamma   90.00
#
_symmetry.space_group_name_H-M   'P 1'
#
loop_
_entity.id
_entity.type
_entity.pdbx_description
1 polymer ?
#
loop_
_entity_poly.entity_id
_entity_poly.type
_entity_poly.pdbx_seq_one_letter_code
_entity_poly.pdbx_strand_id
1 'polypeptide(L)'
;MAAENWDDIHPGYRDFLDYRLHKPLYIEVTQNSYAWSHEYAEDLVLFEISVKNIGEKTVDGFSFGIRLEPHAAYKNIYRPGSIDDLVGFSKSFSPDGNCGFVDTLNLAWVADNDGDPYNGEFTKQLVQDSTGDDYKSVTDAIGALIVSAPDDPPIYFNWWTLRTSAIIDFGPVRRGNYRDFQSGGLGVPEGDRNKYFVMGNREIDYDPIFAVKIDRFNESWIYPDQEWLLYHQNFGSYLNSLLSFQEGFLTPGGSIPIVFAIVMGENFHTDPNNLVNLPDNPDEYYANLDFSDLAHNAQIAKWIYDNPGVDTDKDGYRGEFRICVMDSVLDPDSSWIPSVAETTWFKGDGVPDWKPALPPPTPKMWVKPVYKGINIRFNGQESENSKDIFTQMNDFEGYHIYLSRDEREPSYSLIATYDIENYDKYIWNYDKQPDPGWDLLDFPMTPEEVRCNYAANCSDTLFDPLSYRPGRPYQHRSFPDSLFYWEKHQWNVSEFGVTSDIKKIYPNARDPRIVPVDSLTPDDYTADGYLKYFDYEITIEDILPTVPYFVSVTAFDFGWPKSRLDPQETPITENAQEVFASLIDSALGENYNKVIVYPNPYRSDEHYRQRAFEGLGDDMRSNERVRRIHFANLPHKCIIKIFSLDGDLVREIHHDADPNDPTASHVEWGLVSKNGLAVV
;
A
#
# COMPACT_ATOMS: atom_id res chain seq x y z
N MET A 1 -26.49 -10.54 -6.24
CA MET A 1 -27.91 -10.60 -5.81
C MET A 1 -28.75 -10.16 -7.00
N ALA A 2 -29.65 -10.99 -7.51
CA ALA A 2 -30.66 -10.51 -8.44
C ALA A 2 -31.58 -9.59 -7.65
N ALA A 3 -31.56 -8.29 -7.95
CA ALA A 3 -32.54 -7.37 -7.39
C ALA A 3 -33.89 -7.76 -7.99
N GLU A 4 -34.84 -8.10 -7.15
CA GLU A 4 -36.23 -8.24 -7.59
C GLU A 4 -36.68 -6.88 -8.16
N ASN A 5 -37.44 -6.93 -9.25
CA ASN A 5 -37.95 -5.72 -9.88
C ASN A 5 -38.82 -4.97 -8.87
N TRP A 6 -38.55 -3.67 -8.64
CA TRP A 6 -39.29 -2.85 -7.69
C TRP A 6 -40.82 -2.85 -7.96
N ASP A 7 -41.22 -2.91 -9.21
CA ASP A 7 -42.65 -2.95 -9.60
C ASP A 7 -43.34 -4.25 -9.22
N ASP A 8 -42.59 -5.36 -9.15
CA ASP A 8 -43.13 -6.65 -8.70
C ASP A 8 -43.41 -6.65 -7.19
N ILE A 9 -42.61 -5.87 -6.43
CA ILE A 9 -42.72 -5.72 -4.98
C ILE A 9 -43.65 -4.57 -4.60
N HIS A 10 -43.66 -3.49 -5.37
CA HIS A 10 -44.42 -2.27 -5.10
C HIS A 10 -45.25 -1.81 -6.30
N PRO A 11 -46.23 -2.61 -6.73
CA PRO A 11 -47.07 -2.25 -7.87
C PRO A 11 -47.87 -0.96 -7.59
N GLY A 12 -47.72 0.00 -8.48
CA GLY A 12 -48.39 1.30 -8.34
C GLY A 12 -47.67 2.36 -7.55
N TYR A 13 -46.37 2.15 -7.24
CA TYR A 13 -45.53 3.19 -6.67
C TYR A 13 -45.52 4.43 -7.56
N ARG A 14 -45.59 5.60 -6.93
CA ARG A 14 -45.61 6.90 -7.61
C ARG A 14 -44.53 7.80 -7.03
N ASP A 15 -43.93 8.60 -7.91
CA ASP A 15 -43.02 9.65 -7.49
C ASP A 15 -43.75 10.59 -6.50
N PHE A 16 -43.05 10.97 -5.44
CA PHE A 16 -43.58 11.76 -4.35
C PHE A 16 -44.02 13.16 -4.78
N LEU A 17 -43.27 13.78 -5.73
CA LEU A 17 -43.54 15.17 -6.13
C LEU A 17 -44.55 15.30 -7.25
N ASP A 18 -44.42 14.53 -8.32
CA ASP A 18 -45.23 14.68 -9.54
C ASP A 18 -46.27 13.57 -9.76
N TYR A 19 -46.31 12.62 -8.82
CA TYR A 19 -47.27 11.49 -8.82
C TYR A 19 -47.22 10.60 -10.07
N ARG A 20 -46.15 10.68 -10.87
CA ARG A 20 -45.94 9.77 -11.99
C ARG A 20 -45.78 8.34 -11.51
N LEU A 21 -46.37 7.41 -12.26
CA LEU A 21 -46.18 5.99 -11.98
C LEU A 21 -44.72 5.62 -12.26
N HIS A 22 -44.11 4.89 -11.35
CA HIS A 22 -42.78 4.35 -11.55
C HIS A 22 -42.73 3.45 -12.79
N LYS A 23 -41.69 3.57 -13.59
CA LYS A 23 -41.42 2.72 -14.74
C LYS A 23 -40.00 2.18 -14.61
N PRO A 24 -39.82 0.86 -14.49
CA PRO A 24 -38.50 0.27 -14.40
C PRO A 24 -37.68 0.52 -15.65
N LEU A 25 -36.38 0.73 -15.47
CA LEU A 25 -35.44 0.91 -16.57
C LEU A 25 -34.92 -0.44 -17.09
N TYR A 26 -35.20 -1.53 -16.41
CA TYR A 26 -34.68 -2.87 -16.72
C TYR A 26 -33.15 -2.89 -16.84
N ILE A 27 -32.47 -2.38 -15.83
CA ILE A 27 -31.03 -2.44 -15.69
C ILE A 27 -30.63 -3.43 -14.61
N GLU A 28 -29.55 -4.14 -14.84
CA GLU A 28 -28.85 -5.00 -13.89
C GLU A 28 -27.59 -4.29 -13.46
N VAL A 29 -27.33 -4.20 -12.17
CA VAL A 29 -26.12 -3.63 -11.61
C VAL A 29 -25.35 -4.71 -10.88
N THR A 30 -24.10 -4.92 -11.29
CA THR A 30 -23.16 -5.78 -10.58
C THR A 30 -22.10 -4.88 -9.95
N GLN A 31 -21.80 -5.10 -8.67
CA GLN A 31 -20.76 -4.36 -7.94
C GLN A 31 -19.78 -5.34 -7.33
N ASN A 32 -18.50 -5.12 -7.56
CA ASN A 32 -17.39 -5.71 -6.84
C ASN A 32 -16.71 -4.64 -6.01
N SER A 33 -16.10 -5.02 -4.88
CA SER A 33 -15.30 -4.12 -4.06
C SER A 33 -13.96 -4.77 -3.75
N TYR A 34 -12.90 -3.96 -3.76
CA TYR A 34 -11.52 -4.38 -3.57
C TYR A 34 -10.89 -3.51 -2.49
N ALA A 35 -10.22 -4.16 -1.55
CA ALA A 35 -9.44 -3.52 -0.50
C ALA A 35 -8.17 -4.34 -0.26
N TRP A 36 -7.12 -3.70 0.17
CA TRP A 36 -5.81 -4.29 0.42
C TRP A 36 -5.40 -4.07 1.86
N SER A 37 -4.50 -4.90 2.37
CA SER A 37 -3.93 -4.79 3.72
C SER A 37 -2.50 -4.24 3.72
N HIS A 38 -2.02 -3.73 2.59
CA HIS A 38 -0.75 -3.04 2.50
C HIS A 38 -0.91 -1.62 3.06
N GLU A 39 0.05 -1.15 3.85
CA GLU A 39 -0.01 0.13 4.54
C GLU A 39 -0.34 1.30 3.57
N TYR A 40 0.31 1.34 2.41
CA TYR A 40 0.07 2.36 1.38
C TYR A 40 -1.32 2.28 0.71
N ALA A 41 -2.11 1.24 0.93
CA ALA A 41 -3.41 0.99 0.28
C ALA A 41 -4.53 0.61 1.26
N GLU A 42 -4.29 0.67 2.58
CA GLU A 42 -5.30 0.32 3.57
C GLU A 42 -6.39 1.40 3.71
N ASP A 43 -6.08 2.65 3.34
CA ASP A 43 -6.97 3.80 3.40
C ASP A 43 -7.82 4.01 2.14
N LEU A 44 -7.96 2.98 1.31
CA LEU A 44 -8.79 3.07 0.12
C LEU A 44 -9.61 1.80 -0.15
N VAL A 45 -10.76 2.00 -0.79
CA VAL A 45 -11.60 0.92 -1.32
C VAL A 45 -11.99 1.27 -2.75
N LEU A 46 -11.69 0.37 -3.69
CA LEU A 46 -12.12 0.47 -5.07
C LEU A 46 -13.44 -0.29 -5.29
N PHE A 47 -14.32 0.32 -6.04
CA PHE A 47 -15.61 -0.26 -6.44
C PHE A 47 -15.69 -0.33 -7.96
N GLU A 48 -15.85 -1.53 -8.49
CA GLU A 48 -16.15 -1.78 -9.87
C GLU A 48 -17.66 -2.01 -10.03
N ILE A 49 -18.30 -1.18 -10.84
CA ILE A 49 -19.73 -1.27 -11.16
C ILE A 49 -19.90 -1.59 -12.64
N SER A 50 -20.69 -2.59 -12.95
CA SER A 50 -21.17 -2.87 -14.29
C SER A 50 -22.67 -2.62 -14.35
N VAL A 51 -23.10 -1.65 -15.15
CA VAL A 51 -24.51 -1.33 -15.39
C VAL A 51 -24.92 -1.88 -16.74
N LYS A 52 -25.77 -2.91 -16.74
CA LYS A 52 -26.21 -3.60 -17.96
C LYS A 52 -27.68 -3.37 -18.23
N ASN A 53 -28.03 -3.01 -19.47
CA ASN A 53 -29.40 -2.93 -19.92
C ASN A 53 -29.92 -4.32 -20.27
N ILE A 54 -30.78 -4.88 -19.43
CA ILE A 54 -31.46 -6.18 -19.63
C ILE A 54 -32.84 -6.02 -20.28
N GLY A 55 -33.25 -4.79 -20.57
CA GLY A 55 -34.50 -4.48 -21.24
C GLY A 55 -34.41 -4.48 -22.77
N GLU A 56 -35.54 -4.26 -23.40
CA GLU A 56 -35.67 -4.23 -24.87
C GLU A 56 -35.50 -2.86 -25.50
N LYS A 57 -35.41 -1.81 -24.66
CA LYS A 57 -35.32 -0.41 -25.10
C LYS A 57 -33.98 0.19 -24.74
N THR A 58 -33.48 1.07 -25.58
CA THR A 58 -32.33 1.91 -25.25
C THR A 58 -32.71 2.84 -24.09
N VAL A 59 -31.84 2.90 -23.08
CA VAL A 59 -31.87 3.92 -22.03
C VAL A 59 -31.08 5.11 -22.56
N ASP A 60 -31.75 6.25 -22.75
CA ASP A 60 -31.17 7.48 -23.26
C ASP A 60 -30.92 8.46 -22.10
N GLY A 61 -29.77 9.19 -22.18
CA GLY A 61 -29.38 10.13 -21.13
C GLY A 61 -29.02 9.43 -19.80
N PHE A 62 -28.25 8.34 -19.85
CA PHE A 62 -27.79 7.67 -18.67
C PHE A 62 -26.93 8.61 -17.81
N SER A 63 -27.23 8.68 -16.51
CA SER A 63 -26.44 9.45 -15.54
C SER A 63 -26.05 8.53 -14.40
N PHE A 64 -24.81 8.66 -13.96
CA PHE A 64 -24.26 7.98 -12.79
C PHE A 64 -23.87 9.00 -11.74
N GLY A 65 -24.10 8.69 -10.47
CA GLY A 65 -23.72 9.57 -9.39
C GLY A 65 -23.47 8.81 -8.10
N ILE A 66 -22.42 9.22 -7.40
CA ILE A 66 -22.08 8.75 -6.05
C ILE A 66 -22.54 9.83 -5.09
N ARG A 67 -23.58 9.52 -4.30
CA ARG A 67 -24.02 10.38 -3.21
C ARG A 67 -23.30 9.96 -1.94
N LEU A 68 -22.64 10.92 -1.32
CA LEU A 68 -22.00 10.75 -0.03
C LEU A 68 -22.77 11.56 1.01
N GLU A 69 -23.00 10.93 2.16
CA GLU A 69 -23.52 11.52 3.38
C GLU A 69 -22.63 11.06 4.53
N PRO A 70 -21.34 11.39 4.50
CA PRO A 70 -20.42 10.98 5.53
C PRO A 70 -20.59 11.86 6.78
N HIS A 71 -20.19 11.31 7.91
CA HIS A 71 -20.01 12.03 9.14
C HIS A 71 -18.54 11.90 9.54
N ALA A 72 -17.83 13.01 9.55
CA ALA A 72 -16.53 13.09 10.15
C ALA A 72 -16.68 13.17 11.66
N ALA A 73 -16.78 12.01 12.33
CA ALA A 73 -16.97 11.94 13.77
C ALA A 73 -16.34 10.66 14.34
N TYR A 74 -15.87 10.75 15.58
CA TYR A 74 -15.35 9.56 16.26
C TYR A 74 -16.50 8.55 16.51
N LYS A 75 -16.30 7.31 16.12
CA LYS A 75 -17.28 6.22 16.02
C LYS A 75 -18.20 6.04 17.26
N ASN A 76 -17.74 6.38 18.44
CA ASN A 76 -18.44 6.15 19.69
C ASN A 76 -19.01 7.43 20.33
N ILE A 77 -18.82 8.59 19.72
CA ILE A 77 -19.27 9.88 20.26
C ILE A 77 -20.32 10.46 19.35
N TYR A 78 -21.57 10.06 19.57
CA TYR A 78 -22.69 10.75 18.97
C TYR A 78 -23.11 11.89 19.91
N ARG A 79 -22.68 13.11 19.61
CA ARG A 79 -23.18 14.31 20.28
C ARG A 79 -24.14 15.05 19.35
N PRO A 80 -25.35 15.47 19.85
CA PRO A 80 -26.10 16.47 19.13
C PRO A 80 -25.29 17.77 19.11
N GLY A 81 -24.78 18.17 17.95
CA GLY A 81 -23.90 19.33 17.75
C GLY A 81 -22.49 19.02 17.26
N SER A 82 -22.13 17.75 17.13
CA SER A 82 -20.90 17.32 16.44
C SER A 82 -21.10 17.11 14.93
N ILE A 83 -22.02 17.85 14.33
CA ILE A 83 -22.37 17.71 12.92
C ILE A 83 -22.09 19.04 12.28
N ASP A 84 -20.82 19.27 12.04
CA ASP A 84 -20.26 20.50 11.49
C ASP A 84 -19.31 20.23 10.33
N ASP A 85 -19.63 19.16 9.60
CA ASP A 85 -18.87 18.76 8.43
C ASP A 85 -18.87 19.83 7.33
N LEU A 86 -17.76 19.91 6.62
CA LEU A 86 -17.60 20.65 5.38
C LEU A 86 -17.40 19.69 4.21
N VAL A 87 -17.84 20.13 3.03
CA VAL A 87 -17.65 19.39 1.78
C VAL A 87 -16.93 20.27 0.78
N GLY A 88 -16.13 19.65 -0.08
CA GLY A 88 -15.45 20.37 -1.14
C GLY A 88 -15.11 19.50 -2.33
N PHE A 89 -14.51 20.14 -3.33
CA PHE A 89 -14.09 19.47 -4.56
C PHE A 89 -12.74 19.98 -5.01
N SER A 90 -11.76 19.09 -5.02
CA SER A 90 -10.41 19.36 -5.51
C SER A 90 -10.23 18.77 -6.90
N LYS A 91 -10.21 19.64 -7.92
CA LYS A 91 -10.02 19.21 -9.30
C LYS A 91 -8.63 18.70 -9.58
N SER A 92 -7.64 19.35 -9.02
CA SER A 92 -6.23 19.11 -9.31
C SER A 92 -5.39 19.20 -8.05
N PHE A 93 -4.32 18.46 -8.05
CA PHE A 93 -3.35 18.38 -6.98
C PHE A 93 -1.93 18.44 -7.56
N SER A 94 -1.03 19.12 -6.87
CA SER A 94 0.39 19.19 -7.21
C SER A 94 1.17 18.53 -6.06
N PRO A 95 1.44 17.22 -6.14
CA PRO A 95 2.19 16.56 -5.08
C PRO A 95 3.62 17.10 -5.03
N ASP A 96 4.13 17.27 -3.81
CA ASP A 96 5.53 17.62 -3.58
C ASP A 96 6.43 16.58 -4.26
N GLY A 97 7.44 17.05 -4.96
CA GLY A 97 8.38 16.19 -5.65
C GLY A 97 7.96 15.72 -7.05
N ASN A 98 6.80 16.09 -7.54
CA ASN A 98 6.36 15.72 -8.89
C ASN A 98 6.79 16.72 -9.97
N CYS A 99 7.98 17.27 -9.84
CA CYS A 99 8.61 18.20 -10.81
C CYS A 99 7.75 19.41 -11.16
N GLY A 100 6.89 19.87 -10.25
CA GLY A 100 5.97 20.99 -10.46
C GLY A 100 4.78 20.68 -11.38
N PHE A 101 4.53 19.44 -11.72
CA PHE A 101 3.35 19.03 -12.47
C PHE A 101 2.11 18.94 -11.58
N VAL A 102 0.96 19.14 -12.18
CA VAL A 102 -0.36 19.11 -11.54
C VAL A 102 -1.15 17.94 -12.09
N ASP A 103 -1.64 17.07 -11.21
CA ASP A 103 -2.50 15.95 -11.58
C ASP A 103 -3.98 16.28 -11.42
N THR A 104 -4.82 15.76 -12.31
CA THR A 104 -6.27 15.90 -12.23
C THR A 104 -6.85 14.71 -11.49
N LEU A 105 -7.41 14.96 -10.30
CA LEU A 105 -8.02 13.92 -9.47
C LEU A 105 -9.55 13.92 -9.52
N ASN A 106 -10.19 15.10 -9.65
CA ASN A 106 -11.63 15.25 -9.53
C ASN A 106 -12.18 14.64 -8.22
N LEU A 107 -11.56 15.01 -7.12
CA LEU A 107 -11.78 14.46 -5.79
C LEU A 107 -12.84 15.27 -5.04
N ALA A 108 -13.98 14.66 -4.74
CA ALA A 108 -14.91 15.19 -3.76
C ALA A 108 -14.45 14.78 -2.35
N TRP A 109 -14.48 15.70 -1.39
CA TRP A 109 -14.02 15.42 -0.03
C TRP A 109 -15.00 15.94 1.02
N VAL A 110 -14.93 15.35 2.19
CA VAL A 110 -15.67 15.74 3.40
C VAL A 110 -14.75 15.62 4.59
N ALA A 111 -14.78 16.62 5.45
CA ALA A 111 -14.06 16.65 6.71
C ALA A 111 -14.88 17.41 7.77
N ASP A 112 -14.58 17.22 9.03
CA ASP A 112 -15.04 18.08 10.11
C ASP A 112 -14.62 19.53 9.85
N ASN A 113 -15.30 20.53 10.43
CA ASN A 113 -14.96 21.93 10.14
C ASN A 113 -13.73 22.44 10.90
N ASP A 114 -13.38 21.85 12.03
CA ASP A 114 -12.23 22.24 12.85
C ASP A 114 -11.38 21.07 13.36
N GLY A 115 -11.77 19.83 13.06
CA GLY A 115 -11.10 18.61 13.51
C GLY A 115 -11.34 18.30 14.99
N ASP A 116 -12.35 18.89 15.60
CA ASP A 116 -12.75 18.67 16.98
C ASP A 116 -11.58 18.86 17.99
N PRO A 117 -10.96 20.03 18.10
CA PRO A 117 -9.88 20.26 19.05
C PRO A 117 -10.36 20.21 20.50
N TYR A 118 -9.61 19.55 21.38
CA TYR A 118 -9.87 19.52 22.81
C TYR A 118 -8.89 20.44 23.56
N ASN A 119 -9.43 21.45 24.26
CA ASN A 119 -8.63 22.48 24.92
C ASN A 119 -7.61 23.21 24.01
N GLY A 120 -7.93 23.34 22.71
CA GLY A 120 -7.08 24.03 21.74
C GLY A 120 -5.96 23.18 21.17
N GLU A 121 -5.99 21.86 21.32
CA GLU A 121 -5.04 20.91 20.78
C GLU A 121 -5.77 19.70 20.20
N PHE A 122 -5.18 19.06 19.18
CA PHE A 122 -5.69 17.78 18.67
C PHE A 122 -5.23 16.62 19.55
N THR A 123 -6.17 15.78 19.96
CA THR A 123 -5.88 14.59 20.74
C THR A 123 -6.01 13.32 19.92
N LYS A 124 -4.89 12.59 19.78
CA LYS A 124 -4.85 11.27 19.12
C LYS A 124 -5.31 10.13 20.04
N GLN A 125 -5.32 10.33 21.33
CA GLN A 125 -5.75 9.35 22.33
C GLN A 125 -7.14 9.70 22.85
N LEU A 126 -7.90 8.67 23.21
CA LEU A 126 -9.14 8.85 23.91
C LEU A 126 -8.88 9.55 25.25
N VAL A 127 -9.50 10.71 25.44
CA VAL A 127 -9.50 11.45 26.68
C VAL A 127 -10.94 11.56 27.19
N GLN A 128 -11.11 11.57 28.51
CA GLN A 128 -12.42 11.75 29.11
C GLN A 128 -12.66 13.25 29.35
N ASP A 129 -13.76 13.78 28.81
CA ASP A 129 -14.10 15.16 28.99
C ASP A 129 -14.67 15.46 30.38
N SER A 130 -15.02 16.74 30.62
CA SER A 130 -15.57 17.19 31.93
C SER A 130 -16.92 16.57 32.26
N THR A 131 -17.63 15.98 31.29
CA THR A 131 -18.92 15.28 31.46
C THR A 131 -18.76 13.79 31.68
N GLY A 132 -17.52 13.27 31.49
CA GLY A 132 -17.18 11.85 31.64
C GLY A 132 -17.34 11.06 30.35
N ASP A 133 -17.52 11.72 29.21
CA ASP A 133 -17.59 11.09 27.90
C ASP A 133 -16.19 10.97 27.28
N ASP A 134 -15.96 9.87 26.55
CA ASP A 134 -14.73 9.66 25.81
C ASP A 134 -14.69 10.58 24.57
N TYR A 135 -13.56 11.24 24.36
CA TYR A 135 -13.33 12.22 23.31
C TYR A 135 -12.03 11.95 22.55
N LYS A 136 -12.06 12.11 21.25
CA LYS A 136 -10.90 12.07 20.37
C LYS A 136 -11.13 13.01 19.20
N SER A 137 -10.12 13.79 18.82
CA SER A 137 -10.20 14.69 17.66
C SER A 137 -10.35 13.90 16.36
N VAL A 138 -11.00 14.51 15.38
CA VAL A 138 -11.28 13.96 14.05
C VAL A 138 -10.55 14.81 13.01
N THR A 139 -9.26 14.58 12.90
CA THR A 139 -8.38 15.37 12.03
C THR A 139 -8.36 14.88 10.58
N ASP A 140 -9.06 13.80 10.26
CA ASP A 140 -8.95 13.08 8.99
C ASP A 140 -10.11 13.46 8.05
N ALA A 141 -9.91 13.24 6.74
CA ALA A 141 -10.92 13.51 5.72
C ALA A 141 -11.31 12.23 4.96
N ILE A 142 -12.50 12.25 4.37
CA ILE A 142 -13.01 11.20 3.49
C ILE A 142 -13.14 11.78 2.08
N GLY A 143 -12.63 11.06 1.08
CA GLY A 143 -12.73 11.44 -0.32
C GLY A 143 -13.46 10.41 -1.18
N ALA A 144 -13.97 10.87 -2.31
CA ALA A 144 -14.49 10.02 -3.37
C ALA A 144 -14.08 10.54 -4.73
N LEU A 145 -13.70 9.64 -5.63
CA LEU A 145 -13.36 9.99 -7.00
C LEU A 145 -13.87 8.93 -7.97
N ILE A 146 -14.14 9.35 -9.20
CA ILE A 146 -14.39 8.43 -10.31
C ILE A 146 -13.04 8.10 -10.91
N VAL A 147 -12.63 6.84 -10.79
CA VAL A 147 -11.35 6.33 -11.28
C VAL A 147 -11.41 6.09 -12.78
N SER A 148 -12.51 5.51 -13.26
CA SER A 148 -12.73 5.23 -14.67
C SER A 148 -14.21 5.28 -15.03
N ALA A 149 -14.50 5.87 -16.18
CA ALA A 149 -15.80 5.83 -16.82
C ALA A 149 -15.60 5.81 -18.33
N PRO A 150 -16.52 5.27 -19.14
CA PRO A 150 -16.40 5.28 -20.61
C PRO A 150 -16.24 6.69 -21.17
N ASP A 151 -15.39 6.83 -22.17
CA ASP A 151 -15.13 8.09 -22.89
C ASP A 151 -14.66 9.28 -22.00
N ASP A 152 -14.21 9.01 -20.76
CA ASP A 152 -13.71 10.00 -19.79
C ASP A 152 -14.62 11.24 -19.66
N PRO A 153 -15.88 11.08 -19.25
CA PRO A 153 -16.86 12.15 -19.23
C PRO A 153 -16.49 13.24 -18.21
N PRO A 154 -16.92 14.49 -18.44
CA PRO A 154 -16.73 15.55 -17.46
C PRO A 154 -17.44 15.21 -16.14
N ILE A 155 -16.71 15.38 -15.03
CA ILE A 155 -17.23 15.12 -13.70
C ILE A 155 -17.87 16.38 -13.14
N TYR A 156 -19.02 16.22 -12.51
CA TYR A 156 -19.81 17.29 -11.87
C TYR A 156 -19.81 17.07 -10.37
N PHE A 157 -19.81 18.15 -9.62
CA PHE A 157 -19.88 18.15 -8.16
C PHE A 157 -21.00 19.05 -7.69
N ASN A 158 -21.86 18.52 -6.83
CA ASN A 158 -22.97 19.25 -6.23
C ASN A 158 -23.05 18.92 -4.74
N TRP A 159 -23.53 19.86 -3.94
CA TRP A 159 -23.78 19.64 -2.52
C TRP A 159 -25.06 20.31 -2.04
N TRP A 160 -25.61 19.82 -0.95
CA TRP A 160 -26.77 20.40 -0.26
C TRP A 160 -26.77 20.00 1.21
N THR A 161 -27.44 20.79 2.05
CA THR A 161 -27.67 20.45 3.44
C THR A 161 -28.85 19.49 3.58
N LEU A 162 -28.80 18.60 4.56
CA LEU A 162 -29.90 17.72 4.93
C LEU A 162 -30.17 17.88 6.40
N ARG A 163 -31.19 18.70 6.71
CA ARG A 163 -31.76 18.81 8.06
C ARG A 163 -33.11 18.10 8.13
N THR A 164 -33.69 18.03 9.31
CA THR A 164 -34.96 17.34 9.56
C THR A 164 -36.17 17.99 8.91
N SER A 165 -36.01 19.09 8.19
CA SER A 165 -37.10 19.82 7.53
C SER A 165 -36.65 20.34 6.17
N ALA A 166 -37.30 19.87 5.11
CA ALA A 166 -37.12 20.34 3.75
C ALA A 166 -37.29 21.86 3.53
N ILE A 167 -37.86 22.56 4.52
CA ILE A 167 -38.07 24.02 4.47
C ILE A 167 -36.78 24.80 4.72
N ILE A 168 -35.81 24.21 5.39
CA ILE A 168 -34.56 24.87 5.79
C ILE A 168 -33.34 24.30 5.09
N ASP A 169 -33.51 23.21 4.32
CA ASP A 169 -32.45 22.64 3.55
C ASP A 169 -32.15 23.43 2.27
N PHE A 170 -30.90 23.59 1.93
CA PHE A 170 -30.46 24.38 0.80
C PHE A 170 -29.19 23.79 0.15
N GLY A 171 -28.93 24.22 -1.06
CA GLY A 171 -27.69 24.00 -1.77
C GLY A 171 -27.38 25.16 -2.69
N PRO A 172 -26.21 25.20 -3.34
CA PRO A 172 -25.85 26.21 -4.31
C PRO A 172 -26.87 26.27 -5.48
N VAL A 173 -27.27 27.48 -5.87
CA VAL A 173 -28.18 27.69 -6.99
C VAL A 173 -27.58 28.67 -7.98
N ARG A 174 -27.47 28.27 -9.25
CA ARG A 174 -26.91 29.07 -10.33
C ARG A 174 -27.97 29.86 -11.06
N ARG A 175 -27.67 31.11 -11.42
CA ARG A 175 -28.58 31.95 -12.19
C ARG A 175 -28.85 31.33 -13.56
N GLY A 176 -30.12 31.07 -13.88
CA GLY A 176 -30.55 30.42 -15.11
C GLY A 176 -30.66 28.89 -15.03
N ASN A 177 -30.15 28.28 -13.97
CA ASN A 177 -30.28 26.84 -13.67
C ASN A 177 -30.99 26.72 -12.31
N TYR A 178 -32.28 26.97 -12.28
CA TYR A 178 -33.02 26.90 -11.05
C TYR A 178 -33.15 25.46 -10.56
N ARG A 179 -32.52 25.17 -9.43
CA ARG A 179 -32.83 24.00 -8.62
C ARG A 179 -34.06 24.27 -7.78
N ASP A 180 -35.16 24.74 -8.44
CA ASP A 180 -36.46 24.89 -7.80
C ASP A 180 -37.15 23.54 -7.80
N PHE A 181 -36.97 22.81 -6.75
CA PHE A 181 -37.50 21.47 -6.59
C PHE A 181 -38.88 21.43 -5.93
N GLN A 182 -39.56 22.58 -5.78
CA GLN A 182 -40.94 22.72 -5.28
C GLN A 182 -41.18 22.16 -3.85
N SER A 183 -40.17 21.64 -3.18
CA SER A 183 -40.25 21.02 -1.87
C SER A 183 -40.04 22.01 -0.72
N GLY A 184 -39.78 23.29 -1.04
CA GLY A 184 -39.52 24.35 -0.06
C GLY A 184 -38.07 24.52 0.34
N GLY A 185 -37.21 23.53 0.12
CA GLY A 185 -35.75 23.60 0.25
C GLY A 185 -35.10 23.93 -1.09
N LEU A 186 -34.43 25.06 -1.17
CA LEU A 186 -33.71 25.45 -2.40
C LEU A 186 -32.43 24.65 -2.54
N GLY A 187 -32.32 23.88 -3.65
CA GLY A 187 -31.12 23.11 -3.97
C GLY A 187 -31.13 21.64 -3.53
N VAL A 188 -32.13 21.19 -2.78
CA VAL A 188 -32.27 19.79 -2.36
C VAL A 188 -32.98 18.96 -3.43
N PRO A 189 -32.37 17.89 -3.99
CA PRO A 189 -32.97 17.12 -5.08
C PRO A 189 -33.98 16.08 -4.57
N GLU A 190 -35.23 16.50 -4.41
CA GLU A 190 -36.32 15.57 -4.12
C GLU A 190 -37.05 15.13 -5.38
N GLY A 191 -37.47 13.86 -5.42
CA GLY A 191 -38.13 13.22 -6.56
C GLY A 191 -37.17 12.88 -7.70
N ASP A 192 -37.58 11.97 -8.58
CA ASP A 192 -36.74 11.40 -9.63
C ASP A 192 -36.27 12.45 -10.64
N ARG A 193 -37.13 13.38 -10.99
CA ARG A 193 -36.83 14.40 -11.97
C ARG A 193 -35.75 15.36 -11.52
N ASN A 194 -35.77 15.73 -10.21
CA ASN A 194 -34.81 16.65 -9.65
C ASN A 194 -33.46 15.96 -9.41
N LYS A 195 -33.48 14.70 -8.97
CA LYS A 195 -32.26 13.87 -8.86
C LYS A 195 -31.57 13.73 -10.21
N TYR A 196 -32.32 13.39 -11.25
CA TYR A 196 -31.78 13.29 -12.61
C TYR A 196 -31.21 14.62 -13.11
N PHE A 197 -31.89 15.74 -12.82
CA PHE A 197 -31.41 17.08 -13.19
C PHE A 197 -30.06 17.39 -12.52
N VAL A 198 -29.92 17.14 -11.22
CA VAL A 198 -28.68 17.44 -10.49
C VAL A 198 -27.53 16.56 -10.99
N MET A 199 -27.77 15.29 -11.30
CA MET A 199 -26.74 14.41 -11.85
C MET A 199 -26.20 14.84 -13.21
N GLY A 200 -26.96 15.65 -13.97
CA GLY A 200 -26.60 16.08 -15.34
C GLY A 200 -26.53 17.61 -15.54
N ASN A 201 -26.52 18.41 -14.48
CA ASN A 201 -26.57 19.87 -14.56
C ASN A 201 -25.29 20.53 -15.06
N ARG A 202 -24.19 19.78 -15.13
CA ARG A 202 -22.87 20.22 -15.59
C ARG A 202 -22.23 21.30 -14.72
N GLU A 203 -22.52 21.27 -13.43
CA GLU A 203 -22.01 22.24 -12.47
C GLU A 203 -20.93 21.61 -11.58
N ILE A 204 -19.98 22.44 -11.17
CA ILE A 204 -19.11 22.22 -10.03
C ILE A 204 -19.50 23.32 -9.06
N ASP A 205 -20.10 22.92 -7.95
CA ASP A 205 -20.52 23.86 -6.91
C ASP A 205 -19.29 24.44 -6.19
N TYR A 206 -19.37 25.66 -5.74
CA TYR A 206 -18.36 26.24 -4.87
C TYR A 206 -18.40 25.57 -3.50
N ASP A 207 -17.25 25.51 -2.85
CA ASP A 207 -17.16 25.01 -1.47
C ASP A 207 -17.83 25.97 -0.50
N PRO A 208 -18.49 25.48 0.55
CA PRO A 208 -19.03 26.31 1.61
C PRO A 208 -18.00 27.27 2.22
N ILE A 209 -16.74 26.87 2.27
CA ILE A 209 -15.62 27.68 2.77
C ILE A 209 -15.49 29.01 2.01
N PHE A 210 -15.66 29.00 0.69
CA PHE A 210 -15.56 30.18 -0.15
C PHE A 210 -16.86 30.98 -0.29
N ALA A 211 -17.88 30.64 0.48
CA ALA A 211 -19.20 31.30 0.40
C ALA A 211 -19.13 32.82 0.53
N VAL A 212 -18.25 33.35 1.37
CA VAL A 212 -18.06 34.79 1.56
C VAL A 212 -17.57 35.52 0.30
N LYS A 213 -16.89 34.82 -0.62
CA LYS A 213 -16.38 35.37 -1.87
C LYS A 213 -17.40 35.39 -3.01
N ILE A 214 -18.59 34.82 -2.80
CA ILE A 214 -19.64 34.77 -3.82
C ILE A 214 -20.31 36.12 -3.98
N ASP A 215 -20.09 36.79 -5.12
CA ASP A 215 -20.75 38.04 -5.47
C ASP A 215 -22.15 37.76 -6.05
N ARG A 216 -23.17 37.96 -5.25
CA ARG A 216 -24.56 37.74 -5.64
C ARG A 216 -25.07 38.66 -6.76
N PHE A 217 -24.43 39.82 -6.97
CA PHE A 217 -24.91 40.80 -7.93
C PHE A 217 -24.35 40.58 -9.32
N ASN A 218 -23.13 40.12 -9.41
CA ASN A 218 -22.43 39.96 -10.69
C ASN A 218 -22.23 38.50 -11.09
N GLU A 219 -22.43 37.56 -10.16
CA GLU A 219 -22.09 36.17 -10.36
C GLU A 219 -23.28 35.31 -10.78
N SER A 220 -22.93 34.16 -11.29
CA SER A 220 -23.89 33.13 -11.64
C SER A 220 -24.61 32.51 -10.44
N TRP A 221 -24.01 32.56 -9.25
CA TRP A 221 -24.57 32.01 -8.02
C TRP A 221 -25.48 33.02 -7.34
N ILE A 222 -26.69 32.62 -6.97
CA ILE A 222 -27.72 33.53 -6.40
C ILE A 222 -28.24 33.06 -5.06
N TYR A 223 -27.98 31.85 -4.64
CA TYR A 223 -28.45 31.26 -3.40
C TYR A 223 -27.46 30.18 -2.91
N PRO A 224 -27.33 29.87 -1.63
CA PRO A 224 -28.02 30.44 -0.48
C PRO A 224 -27.51 31.83 -0.07
N ASP A 225 -28.27 32.49 0.82
CA ASP A 225 -27.83 33.75 1.39
C ASP A 225 -26.54 33.57 2.19
N GLN A 226 -25.57 34.50 2.04
CA GLN A 226 -24.31 34.43 2.78
C GLN A 226 -24.51 34.27 4.28
N GLU A 227 -25.49 34.99 4.86
CA GLU A 227 -25.76 34.93 6.29
C GLU A 227 -26.10 33.49 6.74
N TRP A 228 -26.81 32.72 5.93
CA TRP A 228 -27.13 31.32 6.20
C TRP A 228 -25.91 30.43 6.03
N LEU A 229 -25.08 30.67 5.03
CA LEU A 229 -23.82 29.91 4.83
C LEU A 229 -22.86 30.12 6.00
N LEU A 230 -22.69 31.37 6.46
CA LEU A 230 -21.88 31.71 7.63
C LEU A 230 -22.33 30.99 8.88
N TYR A 231 -23.66 30.95 9.09
CA TYR A 231 -24.24 30.22 10.21
C TYR A 231 -23.86 28.72 10.15
N HIS A 232 -23.95 28.12 8.98
CA HIS A 232 -23.66 26.71 8.79
C HIS A 232 -22.17 26.37 8.88
N GLN A 233 -21.26 27.23 8.45
CA GLN A 233 -19.82 27.05 8.62
C GLN A 233 -19.43 27.00 10.10
N ASN A 234 -20.05 27.84 10.95
CA ASN A 234 -19.71 27.95 12.36
C ASN A 234 -20.44 26.94 13.27
N PHE A 235 -21.61 26.47 12.87
CA PHE A 235 -22.47 25.61 13.71
C PHE A 235 -22.76 24.25 13.08
N GLY A 236 -22.20 24.00 11.89
CA GLY A 236 -22.33 22.76 11.16
C GLY A 236 -23.69 22.44 10.57
N SER A 237 -23.68 21.49 9.68
CA SER A 237 -24.87 20.90 9.05
C SER A 237 -24.55 19.50 8.56
N TYR A 238 -25.56 18.64 8.57
CA TYR A 238 -25.49 17.46 7.72
C TYR A 238 -25.34 17.89 6.27
N LEU A 239 -24.26 17.52 5.63
CA LEU A 239 -23.99 17.82 4.24
C LEU A 239 -24.07 16.55 3.40
N ASN A 240 -24.67 16.70 2.23
CA ASN A 240 -24.63 15.69 1.19
C ASN A 240 -23.80 16.22 0.04
N SER A 241 -22.96 15.38 -0.52
CA SER A 241 -22.28 15.65 -1.78
C SER A 241 -22.66 14.62 -2.84
N LEU A 242 -22.59 15.04 -4.09
CA LEU A 242 -22.86 14.22 -5.24
C LEU A 242 -21.76 14.44 -6.27
N LEU A 243 -21.00 13.39 -6.53
CA LEU A 243 -20.07 13.31 -7.62
C LEU A 243 -20.73 12.56 -8.77
N SER A 244 -20.85 13.15 -9.95
CA SER A 244 -21.65 12.57 -11.02
C SER A 244 -21.10 12.88 -12.42
N PHE A 245 -21.55 12.08 -13.38
CA PHE A 245 -21.37 12.32 -14.80
C PHE A 245 -22.60 11.86 -15.58
N GLN A 246 -22.70 12.34 -16.83
CA GLN A 246 -23.75 11.92 -17.74
C GLN A 246 -23.14 11.27 -18.97
N GLU A 247 -23.64 10.09 -19.28
CA GLU A 247 -23.30 9.30 -20.45
C GLU A 247 -24.43 9.39 -21.49
N GLY A 248 -24.13 9.09 -22.75
CA GLY A 248 -25.10 9.21 -23.84
C GLY A 248 -26.26 8.25 -23.76
N PHE A 249 -26.05 6.97 -24.05
CA PHE A 249 -27.11 5.97 -24.09
C PHE A 249 -26.59 4.56 -23.78
N LEU A 250 -27.47 3.73 -23.26
CA LEU A 250 -27.21 2.32 -22.97
C LEU A 250 -28.16 1.44 -23.79
N THR A 251 -27.64 0.79 -24.82
CA THR A 251 -28.42 -0.07 -25.74
C THR A 251 -28.85 -1.37 -25.06
N PRO A 252 -29.92 -2.03 -25.55
CA PRO A 252 -30.29 -3.37 -25.07
C PRO A 252 -29.13 -4.36 -25.15
N GLY A 253 -28.85 -5.04 -24.03
CA GLY A 253 -27.72 -5.96 -23.87
C GLY A 253 -26.35 -5.28 -23.69
N GLY A 254 -26.26 -3.96 -23.84
CA GLY A 254 -25.05 -3.17 -23.58
C GLY A 254 -24.76 -3.07 -22.11
N SER A 255 -23.48 -2.83 -21.76
CA SER A 255 -22.99 -2.64 -20.40
C SER A 255 -22.04 -1.44 -20.32
N ILE A 256 -22.14 -0.70 -19.25
CA ILE A 256 -21.25 0.44 -18.93
C ILE A 256 -20.44 0.03 -17.70
N PRO A 257 -19.11 -0.13 -17.82
CA PRO A 257 -18.22 -0.30 -16.70
C PRO A 257 -17.91 1.07 -16.07
N ILE A 258 -17.94 1.13 -14.75
CA ILE A 258 -17.60 2.35 -13.98
C ILE A 258 -16.76 1.91 -12.79
N VAL A 259 -15.68 2.63 -12.53
CA VAL A 259 -14.87 2.41 -11.33
C VAL A 259 -14.78 3.71 -10.54
N PHE A 260 -15.05 3.60 -9.25
CA PHE A 260 -14.84 4.70 -8.32
C PHE A 260 -14.11 4.23 -7.08
N ALA A 261 -13.50 5.16 -6.36
CA ALA A 261 -12.85 4.90 -5.09
C ALA A 261 -13.45 5.75 -3.98
N ILE A 262 -13.46 5.17 -2.78
CA ILE A 262 -13.54 5.90 -1.52
C ILE A 262 -12.16 5.84 -0.92
N VAL A 263 -11.64 6.98 -0.52
CA VAL A 263 -10.30 7.15 0.03
C VAL A 263 -10.37 7.93 1.34
N MET A 264 -9.42 7.67 2.23
CA MET A 264 -9.26 8.45 3.45
C MET A 264 -7.97 9.26 3.37
N GLY A 265 -7.87 10.32 4.15
CA GLY A 265 -6.66 11.12 4.28
C GLY A 265 -6.46 11.48 5.74
N GLU A 266 -5.32 11.06 6.28
CA GLU A 266 -4.93 11.34 7.64
C GLU A 266 -4.41 12.78 7.81
N ASN A 267 -4.58 13.31 9.02
CA ASN A 267 -4.04 14.61 9.43
C ASN A 267 -4.42 15.78 8.49
N PHE A 268 -5.62 15.74 7.95
CA PHE A 268 -6.15 16.79 7.08
C PHE A 268 -6.22 18.16 7.79
N HIS A 269 -6.57 18.19 9.09
CA HIS A 269 -6.49 19.37 9.93
C HIS A 269 -5.11 19.46 10.60
N THR A 270 -4.39 20.56 10.36
CA THR A 270 -3.06 20.80 10.92
C THR A 270 -3.02 21.86 12.01
N ASP A 271 -4.01 22.78 12.05
CA ASP A 271 -4.12 23.83 13.05
C ASP A 271 -5.44 23.73 13.84
N PRO A 272 -5.38 23.45 15.15
CA PRO A 272 -6.58 23.34 15.99
C PRO A 272 -7.35 24.67 16.18
N ASN A 273 -6.82 25.78 15.71
CA ASN A 273 -7.48 27.10 15.76
C ASN A 273 -7.96 27.56 14.36
N ASN A 274 -7.89 26.71 13.34
CA ASN A 274 -8.14 27.12 11.96
C ASN A 274 -9.56 27.67 11.74
N LEU A 275 -10.56 27.23 12.51
CA LEU A 275 -11.95 27.68 12.42
C LEU A 275 -12.09 29.23 12.60
N VAL A 276 -11.17 29.89 13.31
CA VAL A 276 -11.20 31.34 13.46
C VAL A 276 -11.01 32.11 12.14
N ASN A 277 -10.47 31.45 11.12
CA ASN A 277 -10.30 32.00 9.79
C ASN A 277 -11.62 32.04 9.01
N LEU A 278 -12.59 31.24 9.38
CA LEU A 278 -13.92 31.28 8.78
C LEU A 278 -14.82 32.30 9.51
N PRO A 279 -15.67 33.03 8.77
CA PRO A 279 -15.81 33.01 7.31
C PRO A 279 -14.94 34.03 6.56
N ASP A 280 -14.21 34.91 7.26
CA ASP A 280 -13.64 36.12 6.68
C ASP A 280 -12.36 35.87 5.85
N ASN A 281 -11.58 34.83 6.18
CA ASN A 281 -10.32 34.49 5.57
C ASN A 281 -10.27 33.06 5.01
N PRO A 282 -11.12 32.70 4.04
CA PRO A 282 -11.22 31.33 3.54
C PRO A 282 -9.92 30.82 2.86
N ASP A 283 -9.09 31.69 2.32
CA ASP A 283 -7.81 31.28 1.74
C ASP A 283 -6.83 30.82 2.83
N GLU A 284 -6.81 31.49 3.99
CA GLU A 284 -6.00 31.11 5.13
C GLU A 284 -6.50 29.81 5.76
N TYR A 285 -7.83 29.66 5.85
CA TYR A 285 -8.41 28.41 6.29
C TYR A 285 -7.97 27.23 5.41
N TYR A 286 -8.04 27.40 4.09
CA TYR A 286 -7.64 26.39 3.11
C TYR A 286 -6.13 26.08 3.16
N ALA A 287 -5.30 27.09 3.39
CA ALA A 287 -3.85 26.92 3.49
C ALA A 287 -3.42 26.10 4.72
N ASN A 288 -4.27 26.01 5.73
CA ASN A 288 -4.06 25.21 6.94
C ASN A 288 -4.69 23.80 6.86
N LEU A 289 -5.18 23.39 5.68
CA LEU A 289 -5.65 22.04 5.43
C LEU A 289 -4.59 21.27 4.64
N ASP A 290 -4.28 20.07 5.06
CA ASP A 290 -3.34 19.18 4.36
C ASP A 290 -4.08 18.14 3.51
N PHE A 291 -4.07 18.36 2.21
CA PHE A 291 -4.65 17.44 1.22
C PHE A 291 -3.67 16.35 0.76
N SER A 292 -2.45 16.36 1.24
CA SER A 292 -1.37 15.56 0.64
C SER A 292 -1.63 14.07 0.74
N ASP A 293 -2.08 13.59 1.90
CA ASP A 293 -2.36 12.18 2.12
C ASP A 293 -3.63 11.73 1.38
N LEU A 294 -4.70 12.50 1.49
CA LEU A 294 -5.95 12.23 0.78
C LEU A 294 -5.76 12.16 -0.75
N ALA A 295 -4.98 13.07 -1.31
CA ALA A 295 -4.68 13.10 -2.73
C ALA A 295 -3.75 11.95 -3.15
N HIS A 296 -2.81 11.58 -2.29
CA HIS A 296 -1.94 10.43 -2.49
C HIS A 296 -2.77 9.14 -2.59
N ASN A 297 -3.66 8.88 -1.63
CA ASN A 297 -4.53 7.70 -1.63
C ASN A 297 -5.46 7.67 -2.86
N ALA A 298 -5.92 8.84 -3.32
CA ALA A 298 -6.67 8.95 -4.57
C ALA A 298 -5.81 8.59 -5.80
N GLN A 299 -4.53 8.96 -5.81
CA GLN A 299 -3.60 8.61 -6.87
C GLN A 299 -3.27 7.12 -6.87
N ILE A 300 -3.01 6.54 -5.71
CA ILE A 300 -2.81 5.09 -5.53
C ILE A 300 -4.02 4.30 -6.04
N ALA A 301 -5.23 4.74 -5.74
CA ALA A 301 -6.45 4.10 -6.26
C ALA A 301 -6.48 4.05 -7.80
N LYS A 302 -6.05 5.13 -8.47
CA LYS A 302 -5.93 5.17 -9.94
C LYS A 302 -4.83 4.22 -10.43
N TRP A 303 -3.69 4.20 -9.76
CA TRP A 303 -2.55 3.36 -10.16
C TRP A 303 -2.79 1.87 -9.95
N ILE A 304 -3.53 1.49 -8.91
CA ILE A 304 -3.94 0.09 -8.73
C ILE A 304 -4.89 -0.34 -9.86
N TYR A 305 -5.78 0.54 -10.27
CA TYR A 305 -6.73 0.24 -11.35
C TYR A 305 -6.02 0.08 -12.69
N ASP A 306 -5.12 1.00 -13.04
CA ASP A 306 -4.40 1.09 -14.32
C ASP A 306 -2.95 1.48 -14.04
N ASN A 307 -2.05 0.49 -14.06
CA ASN A 307 -0.69 0.66 -13.58
C ASN A 307 0.15 1.57 -14.50
N PRO A 308 0.79 2.62 -13.97
CA PRO A 308 1.57 3.55 -14.78
C PRO A 308 2.75 2.87 -15.47
N GLY A 309 2.94 3.12 -16.76
CA GLY A 309 4.06 2.62 -17.55
C GLY A 309 4.00 1.14 -17.93
N VAL A 310 2.90 0.46 -17.65
CA VAL A 310 2.63 -0.93 -18.06
C VAL A 310 1.90 -0.93 -19.40
N ASP A 311 2.29 -1.81 -20.31
CA ASP A 311 1.61 -2.08 -21.58
C ASP A 311 0.84 -3.39 -21.43
N THR A 312 -0.40 -3.29 -21.02
CA THR A 312 -1.22 -4.42 -20.59
C THR A 312 -1.72 -5.23 -21.79
N ASP A 313 -2.12 -4.58 -22.87
CA ASP A 313 -2.62 -5.23 -24.09
C ASP A 313 -1.55 -5.48 -25.15
N LYS A 314 -0.32 -5.01 -24.91
CA LYS A 314 0.86 -5.17 -25.77
C LYS A 314 0.73 -4.47 -27.12
N ASP A 315 0.06 -3.32 -27.17
CA ASP A 315 -0.07 -2.49 -28.36
C ASP A 315 1.10 -1.53 -28.58
N GLY A 316 2.00 -1.38 -27.56
CA GLY A 316 3.18 -0.52 -27.56
C GLY A 316 2.95 0.81 -26.86
N TYR A 317 1.74 1.14 -26.42
CA TYR A 317 1.43 2.29 -25.60
C TYR A 317 1.48 1.91 -24.12
N ARG A 318 2.15 2.72 -23.29
CA ARG A 318 2.39 2.45 -21.86
C ARG A 318 1.79 3.50 -20.94
N GLY A 319 0.90 4.35 -21.46
CA GLY A 319 0.35 5.45 -20.69
C GLY A 319 1.14 6.75 -20.85
N GLU A 320 0.99 7.64 -19.88
CA GLU A 320 1.61 8.97 -19.89
C GLU A 320 2.76 9.05 -18.90
N PHE A 321 3.83 9.73 -19.30
CA PHE A 321 5.01 9.95 -18.47
C PHE A 321 5.44 11.42 -18.48
N ARG A 322 6.25 11.76 -17.47
CA ARG A 322 6.90 13.05 -17.31
C ARG A 322 8.40 12.85 -17.27
N ILE A 323 9.14 13.84 -17.69
CA ILE A 323 10.60 13.84 -17.56
C ILE A 323 10.96 14.91 -16.54
N CYS A 324 11.44 14.44 -15.40
CA CYS A 324 11.92 15.27 -14.31
C CYS A 324 13.42 15.48 -14.47
N VAL A 325 13.84 16.73 -14.61
CA VAL A 325 15.26 17.08 -14.68
C VAL A 325 15.77 17.24 -13.24
N MET A 326 16.53 16.26 -12.79
CA MET A 326 17.10 16.22 -11.43
C MET A 326 18.38 17.04 -11.34
N ASP A 327 19.13 17.10 -12.42
CA ASP A 327 20.37 17.88 -12.53
C ASP A 327 20.58 18.32 -13.98
N SER A 328 21.23 19.45 -14.17
CA SER A 328 21.51 19.96 -15.51
C SER A 328 22.93 20.49 -15.61
N VAL A 329 23.54 20.32 -16.77
CA VAL A 329 24.90 20.75 -17.09
C VAL A 329 24.82 21.84 -18.14
N LEU A 330 25.65 22.89 -17.96
CA LEU A 330 25.76 23.94 -18.97
C LEU A 330 26.62 23.43 -20.13
N ASP A 331 26.03 23.33 -21.31
CA ASP A 331 26.74 23.02 -22.56
C ASP A 331 27.71 24.17 -22.92
N PRO A 332 28.82 23.89 -23.65
CA PRO A 332 29.71 24.91 -24.19
C PRO A 332 29.02 26.06 -24.95
N ASP A 333 27.85 25.79 -25.52
CA ASP A 333 27.01 26.79 -26.22
C ASP A 333 26.13 27.64 -25.28
N SER A 334 26.36 27.56 -23.96
CA SER A 334 25.59 28.26 -22.91
C SER A 334 24.11 27.85 -22.81
N SER A 335 23.76 26.66 -23.20
CA SER A 335 22.45 26.03 -23.01
C SER A 335 22.50 25.06 -21.86
N TRP A 336 21.48 25.09 -20.99
CA TRP A 336 21.30 24.08 -19.95
C TRP A 336 20.77 22.78 -20.57
N ILE A 337 21.52 21.71 -20.44
CA ILE A 337 21.09 20.38 -20.86
C ILE A 337 20.94 19.47 -19.63
N PRO A 338 19.91 18.64 -19.58
CA PRO A 338 19.76 17.68 -18.49
C PRO A 338 20.97 16.74 -18.42
N SER A 339 21.63 16.68 -17.29
CA SER A 339 22.69 15.70 -17.02
C SER A 339 22.13 14.45 -16.33
N VAL A 340 21.10 14.64 -15.51
CA VAL A 340 20.31 13.58 -14.90
C VAL A 340 18.85 13.91 -15.13
N ALA A 341 18.16 13.07 -15.84
CA ALA A 341 16.72 13.20 -16.07
C ALA A 341 16.06 11.85 -15.78
N GLU A 342 14.95 11.91 -15.09
CA GLU A 342 14.17 10.78 -14.70
C GLU A 342 12.86 10.77 -15.45
N THR A 343 12.42 9.60 -15.88
CA THR A 343 11.11 9.38 -16.47
C THR A 343 10.18 8.81 -15.41
N THR A 344 9.19 9.59 -15.02
CA THR A 344 8.16 9.18 -14.07
C THR A 344 6.85 8.95 -14.81
N TRP A 345 6.34 7.73 -14.75
CA TRP A 345 5.01 7.40 -15.25
C TRP A 345 3.97 7.85 -14.24
N PHE A 346 2.85 8.41 -14.69
CA PHE A 346 1.81 8.91 -13.81
C PHE A 346 0.40 8.48 -14.22
N LYS A 347 0.25 7.86 -15.39
CA LYS A 347 -1.01 7.33 -15.90
C LYS A 347 -0.73 6.06 -16.70
N GLY A 348 -1.61 5.06 -16.58
CA GLY A 348 -1.51 3.81 -17.31
C GLY A 348 -1.96 3.89 -18.75
N ASP A 349 -2.03 2.74 -19.42
CA ASP A 349 -2.36 2.63 -20.85
C ASP A 349 -3.87 2.68 -21.15
N GLY A 350 -4.72 2.76 -20.13
CA GLY A 350 -6.18 2.77 -20.24
C GLY A 350 -6.80 1.38 -20.15
N VAL A 351 -6.00 0.34 -19.99
CA VAL A 351 -6.46 -1.04 -19.83
C VAL A 351 -6.29 -1.48 -18.37
N PRO A 352 -7.36 -1.87 -17.67
CA PRO A 352 -7.29 -2.17 -16.24
C PRO A 352 -6.36 -3.32 -15.89
N ASP A 353 -5.44 -3.11 -14.97
CA ASP A 353 -4.53 -4.10 -14.40
C ASP A 353 -5.03 -4.73 -13.11
N TRP A 354 -5.62 -3.92 -12.22
CA TRP A 354 -6.06 -4.30 -10.89
C TRP A 354 -4.93 -4.88 -10.02
N LYS A 355 -3.73 -4.30 -10.11
CA LYS A 355 -2.56 -4.78 -9.41
C LYS A 355 -2.03 -3.72 -8.45
N PRO A 356 -1.90 -4.04 -7.16
CA PRO A 356 -1.21 -3.20 -6.19
C PRO A 356 0.31 -3.25 -6.41
N ALA A 357 1.05 -2.30 -5.87
CA ALA A 357 2.49 -2.44 -5.69
C ALA A 357 2.79 -3.68 -4.83
N LEU A 358 3.83 -4.38 -5.16
CA LEU A 358 4.25 -5.59 -4.45
C LEU A 358 5.74 -5.49 -4.14
N PRO A 359 6.17 -6.07 -3.01
CA PRO A 359 7.60 -6.17 -2.73
C PRO A 359 8.33 -6.91 -3.84
N PRO A 360 9.65 -6.80 -3.89
CA PRO A 360 10.44 -7.60 -4.82
C PRO A 360 10.12 -9.09 -4.67
N PRO A 361 10.17 -9.91 -5.73
CA PRO A 361 9.87 -11.34 -5.63
C PRO A 361 10.72 -12.03 -4.56
N THR A 362 10.13 -12.97 -3.85
CA THR A 362 10.80 -13.76 -2.82
C THR A 362 12.00 -14.52 -3.42
N PRO A 363 13.20 -14.42 -2.84
CA PRO A 363 14.37 -15.12 -3.36
C PRO A 363 14.24 -16.64 -3.25
N LYS A 364 14.80 -17.36 -4.19
CA LYS A 364 14.87 -18.82 -4.12
C LYS A 364 15.85 -19.25 -3.04
N MET A 365 15.40 -20.10 -2.12
CA MET A 365 16.16 -20.48 -0.94
C MET A 365 16.37 -21.99 -0.87
N TRP A 366 17.57 -22.38 -0.43
CA TRP A 366 17.97 -23.75 -0.11
C TRP A 366 18.59 -23.80 1.28
N VAL A 367 18.04 -24.62 2.14
CA VAL A 367 18.48 -24.74 3.53
C VAL A 367 19.14 -26.09 3.72
N LYS A 368 20.33 -26.10 4.32
CA LYS A 368 21.11 -27.31 4.57
C LYS A 368 21.55 -27.38 6.01
N PRO A 369 21.24 -28.48 6.75
CA PRO A 369 21.80 -28.72 8.04
C PRO A 369 23.32 -28.83 8.00
N VAL A 370 24.01 -28.13 8.92
CA VAL A 370 25.44 -28.30 9.18
C VAL A 370 25.69 -28.60 10.64
N TYR A 371 26.92 -28.94 11.00
CA TYR A 371 27.25 -29.23 12.39
C TYR A 371 26.93 -28.07 13.31
N LYS A 372 25.98 -28.28 14.25
CA LYS A 372 25.45 -27.26 15.17
C LYS A 372 25.03 -25.97 14.47
N GLY A 373 24.56 -26.05 13.24
CA GLY A 373 24.22 -24.89 12.48
C GLY A 373 23.30 -25.17 11.30
N ILE A 374 22.98 -24.13 10.59
CA ILE A 374 22.16 -24.14 9.37
C ILE A 374 22.89 -23.28 8.35
N ASN A 375 23.17 -23.85 7.18
CA ASN A 375 23.64 -23.10 6.02
C ASN A 375 22.43 -22.78 5.14
N ILE A 376 22.26 -21.51 4.85
CA ILE A 376 21.21 -20.98 3.98
C ILE A 376 21.90 -20.44 2.74
N ARG A 377 21.58 -21.00 1.59
CA ARG A 377 21.92 -20.46 0.27
C ARG A 377 20.65 -19.88 -0.33
N PHE A 378 20.75 -18.74 -0.97
CA PHE A 378 19.63 -18.17 -1.71
C PHE A 378 20.11 -17.45 -2.96
N ASN A 379 19.21 -17.33 -3.94
CA ASN A 379 19.47 -16.64 -5.18
C ASN A 379 18.43 -15.55 -5.40
N GLY A 380 18.93 -14.34 -5.54
CA GLY A 380 18.13 -13.13 -5.69
C GLY A 380 17.95 -12.65 -7.12
N GLN A 381 18.18 -13.48 -8.12
CA GLN A 381 18.10 -13.05 -9.52
C GLN A 381 16.74 -12.42 -9.87
N GLU A 382 15.66 -12.97 -9.36
CA GLU A 382 14.31 -12.44 -9.60
C GLU A 382 14.07 -11.17 -8.79
N SER A 383 14.50 -11.15 -7.52
CA SER A 383 14.33 -10.02 -6.61
C SER A 383 15.10 -8.78 -7.07
N GLU A 384 16.40 -8.93 -7.35
CA GLU A 384 17.29 -7.82 -7.72
C GLU A 384 17.03 -7.24 -9.13
N ASN A 385 16.27 -7.92 -9.98
CA ASN A 385 15.93 -7.45 -11.32
C ASN A 385 14.44 -7.11 -11.46
N SER A 386 13.67 -7.22 -10.38
CA SER A 386 12.28 -6.78 -10.39
C SER A 386 12.19 -5.25 -10.52
N LYS A 387 11.10 -4.81 -11.05
CA LYS A 387 10.75 -3.40 -11.08
C LYS A 387 9.47 -3.23 -10.32
N ASP A 388 9.41 -2.19 -9.52
CA ASP A 388 8.14 -1.77 -8.92
C ASP A 388 7.13 -1.43 -10.02
N ILE A 389 5.87 -1.82 -9.80
CA ILE A 389 4.84 -1.71 -10.84
C ILE A 389 4.35 -0.27 -11.02
N PHE A 390 4.45 0.58 -9.99
CA PHE A 390 4.00 1.96 -10.07
C PHE A 390 5.07 2.90 -10.61
N THR A 391 6.32 2.67 -10.21
CA THR A 391 7.43 3.54 -10.61
C THR A 391 8.13 3.07 -11.88
N GLN A 392 7.98 1.78 -12.24
CA GLN A 392 8.72 1.10 -13.31
C GLN A 392 10.24 1.10 -13.10
N MET A 393 10.69 1.33 -11.88
CA MET A 393 12.09 1.35 -11.49
C MET A 393 12.47 0.12 -10.69
N ASN A 394 13.76 -0.12 -10.61
CA ASN A 394 14.30 -1.14 -9.73
C ASN A 394 14.64 -0.45 -8.41
N ASP A 395 13.85 -0.71 -7.41
CA ASP A 395 13.92 -0.16 -6.05
C ASP A 395 14.38 -1.21 -5.03
N PHE A 396 14.79 -2.39 -5.48
CA PHE A 396 15.30 -3.44 -4.61
C PHE A 396 16.44 -2.91 -3.74
N GLU A 397 16.35 -3.12 -2.44
CA GLU A 397 17.31 -2.62 -1.45
C GLU A 397 18.10 -3.74 -0.79
N GLY A 398 17.47 -4.87 -0.44
CA GLY A 398 18.23 -5.90 0.25
C GLY A 398 17.44 -7.13 0.66
N TYR A 399 18.06 -7.89 1.58
CA TYR A 399 17.51 -9.12 2.12
C TYR A 399 17.52 -9.11 3.63
N HIS A 400 16.46 -9.67 4.23
CA HIS A 400 16.42 -10.03 5.62
C HIS A 400 16.42 -11.54 5.80
N ILE A 401 17.08 -12.02 6.84
CA ILE A 401 17.07 -13.44 7.22
C ILE A 401 16.45 -13.56 8.60
N TYR A 402 15.41 -14.36 8.67
CA TYR A 402 14.65 -14.58 9.87
C TYR A 402 14.79 -16.01 10.37
N LEU A 403 14.77 -16.14 11.68
CA LEU A 403 14.81 -17.42 12.38
C LEU A 403 13.70 -17.48 13.43
N SER A 404 12.97 -18.57 13.44
CA SER A 404 11.94 -18.83 14.47
C SER A 404 12.03 -20.26 14.98
N ARG A 405 11.33 -20.54 16.09
CA ARG A 405 11.09 -21.88 16.63
C ARG A 405 9.68 -22.39 16.36
N ASP A 406 8.85 -21.59 15.77
CA ASP A 406 7.50 -21.95 15.31
C ASP A 406 7.14 -21.20 14.02
N GLU A 407 6.05 -21.60 13.38
CA GLU A 407 5.63 -21.07 12.07
C GLU A 407 4.93 -19.70 12.14
N ARG A 408 4.64 -19.19 13.35
CA ARG A 408 3.86 -17.95 13.50
C ARG A 408 4.74 -16.74 13.19
N GLU A 409 4.26 -15.88 12.35
CA GLU A 409 4.96 -14.68 11.93
C GLU A 409 5.54 -13.85 13.09
N PRO A 410 4.80 -13.53 14.17
CA PRO A 410 5.34 -12.75 15.30
C PRO A 410 6.47 -13.44 16.07
N SER A 411 6.73 -14.72 15.82
CA SER A 411 7.78 -15.50 16.49
C SER A 411 9.12 -15.42 15.77
N TYR A 412 9.15 -14.88 14.56
CA TYR A 412 10.39 -14.73 13.81
C TYR A 412 11.23 -13.58 14.34
N SER A 413 12.50 -13.82 14.45
CA SER A 413 13.50 -12.81 14.83
C SER A 413 14.44 -12.55 13.66
N LEU A 414 14.66 -11.30 13.34
CA LEU A 414 15.64 -10.87 12.36
C LEU A 414 17.05 -11.19 12.87
N ILE A 415 17.84 -11.94 12.11
CA ILE A 415 19.17 -12.39 12.52
C ILE A 415 20.30 -11.89 11.62
N ALA A 416 20.00 -11.59 10.38
CA ALA A 416 20.97 -11.02 9.44
C ALA A 416 20.26 -10.18 8.37
N THR A 417 20.99 -9.20 7.88
CA THR A 417 20.53 -8.28 6.85
C THR A 417 21.61 -8.12 5.79
N TYR A 418 21.19 -7.92 4.56
CA TYR A 418 22.04 -7.50 3.44
C TYR A 418 21.43 -6.29 2.79
N ASP A 419 22.24 -5.29 2.54
CA ASP A 419 21.86 -4.00 2.00
C ASP A 419 22.77 -3.69 0.80
N ILE A 420 22.21 -3.23 -0.29
CA ILE A 420 22.99 -2.75 -1.43
C ILE A 420 23.70 -1.48 -1.00
N GLU A 421 25.00 -1.34 -1.35
CA GLU A 421 25.72 -0.11 -1.10
C GLU A 421 25.22 0.98 -2.05
N ASN A 422 24.52 1.96 -1.50
CA ASN A 422 24.05 3.14 -2.20
C ASN A 422 24.09 4.38 -1.28
N TYR A 423 23.85 5.55 -1.85
CA TYR A 423 24.05 6.82 -1.19
C TYR A 423 22.89 7.77 -1.43
N ASP A 424 22.33 8.31 -0.36
CA ASP A 424 21.43 9.46 -0.40
C ASP A 424 22.16 10.71 -0.79
N LYS A 425 21.64 11.50 -1.70
CA LYS A 425 22.20 12.78 -2.13
C LYS A 425 21.33 13.92 -1.62
N TYR A 426 21.96 14.87 -0.93
CA TYR A 426 21.34 16.09 -0.46
C TYR A 426 21.83 17.29 -1.27
N ILE A 427 20.90 18.16 -1.69
CA ILE A 427 21.17 19.41 -2.39
C ILE A 427 20.82 20.59 -1.51
N TRP A 428 21.63 21.66 -1.54
CA TRP A 428 21.31 22.89 -0.85
C TRP A 428 20.25 23.68 -1.65
N ASN A 429 19.09 23.90 -1.04
CA ASN A 429 18.00 24.69 -1.60
C ASN A 429 18.02 26.10 -0.98
N TYR A 430 18.30 27.10 -1.82
CA TYR A 430 18.34 28.52 -1.40
C TYR A 430 16.93 29.11 -1.23
N ASP A 431 15.93 28.52 -1.86
CA ASP A 431 14.54 28.99 -1.91
C ASP A 431 13.63 28.28 -0.91
N LYS A 432 14.17 27.36 -0.12
CA LYS A 432 13.42 26.61 0.89
C LYS A 432 12.85 27.53 1.95
N GLN A 433 11.58 27.37 2.26
CA GLN A 433 10.89 28.13 3.31
C GLN A 433 10.80 27.29 4.60
N PRO A 434 10.84 27.91 5.83
CA PRO A 434 11.06 29.35 6.08
C PRO A 434 12.51 29.82 5.91
N ASP A 435 13.47 28.91 5.91
CA ASP A 435 14.91 29.18 5.79
C ASP A 435 15.57 28.26 4.75
N PRO A 436 16.60 28.73 4.02
CA PRO A 436 17.38 27.87 3.13
C PRO A 436 17.90 26.63 3.84
N GLY A 437 17.89 25.49 3.18
CA GLY A 437 18.24 24.23 3.80
C GLY A 437 18.58 23.12 2.82
N TRP A 438 18.86 21.96 3.35
CA TRP A 438 19.14 20.76 2.57
C TRP A 438 17.83 20.05 2.19
N ASP A 439 17.73 19.62 0.93
CA ASP A 439 16.69 18.74 0.44
C ASP A 439 17.30 17.41 0.03
N LEU A 440 16.66 16.33 0.42
CA LEU A 440 16.98 14.99 -0.04
C LEU A 440 16.51 14.84 -1.48
N LEU A 441 17.39 14.35 -2.36
CA LEU A 441 17.00 13.94 -3.72
C LEU A 441 16.47 12.51 -3.69
N ASP A 442 15.55 12.25 -4.60
CA ASP A 442 14.56 11.18 -4.49
C ASP A 442 15.06 9.75 -4.58
N PHE A 443 16.26 9.55 -5.12
CA PHE A 443 16.78 8.21 -5.35
C PHE A 443 18.15 8.05 -4.75
N PRO A 444 18.37 6.95 -4.03
CA PRO A 444 19.72 6.57 -3.66
C PRO A 444 20.53 6.30 -4.92
N MET A 445 21.75 6.76 -4.91
CA MET A 445 22.70 6.60 -6.02
C MET A 445 23.65 5.44 -5.75
N THR A 446 23.87 4.60 -6.73
CA THR A 446 24.89 3.57 -6.64
C THR A 446 26.31 4.18 -6.57
N PRO A 447 27.30 3.49 -6.02
CA PRO A 447 28.70 3.95 -6.00
C PRO A 447 29.23 4.30 -7.40
N GLU A 448 28.78 3.63 -8.43
CA GLU A 448 29.18 3.89 -9.82
C GLU A 448 28.57 5.19 -10.34
N GLU A 449 27.29 5.41 -10.14
CA GLU A 449 26.60 6.66 -10.51
C GLU A 449 27.20 7.86 -9.80
N VAL A 450 27.48 7.74 -8.50
CA VAL A 450 28.16 8.82 -7.76
C VAL A 450 29.54 9.12 -8.35
N ARG A 451 30.34 8.08 -8.66
CA ARG A 451 31.65 8.30 -9.28
C ARG A 451 31.55 8.90 -10.68
N CYS A 452 30.65 8.38 -11.51
CA CYS A 452 30.48 8.87 -12.89
C CYS A 452 30.04 10.31 -12.93
N ASN A 453 29.19 10.73 -12.03
CA ASN A 453 28.59 12.06 -12.03
C ASN A 453 29.48 13.10 -11.30
N TYR A 454 30.20 12.72 -10.26
CA TYR A 454 30.84 13.68 -9.36
C TYR A 454 32.36 13.52 -9.22
N ALA A 455 32.93 12.37 -9.49
CA ALA A 455 34.37 12.14 -9.47
C ALA A 455 35.07 12.71 -10.72
N ALA A 456 36.37 12.55 -10.81
CA ALA A 456 37.16 12.97 -11.97
C ALA A 456 36.79 12.13 -13.23
N ASN A 457 36.42 10.89 -13.04
CA ASN A 457 35.92 9.93 -14.04
C ASN A 457 35.28 8.73 -13.33
N CYS A 458 34.52 7.91 -14.03
CA CYS A 458 33.84 6.72 -13.48
C CYS A 458 34.78 5.70 -12.82
N SER A 459 36.05 5.70 -13.18
CA SER A 459 37.06 4.76 -12.63
C SER A 459 37.80 5.33 -11.41
N ASP A 460 37.42 6.51 -10.93
CA ASP A 460 38.08 7.14 -9.77
C ASP A 460 37.61 6.49 -8.46
N THR A 461 38.29 5.44 -8.08
CA THR A 461 38.03 4.71 -6.82
C THR A 461 38.47 5.45 -5.56
N LEU A 462 39.13 6.61 -5.71
CA LEU A 462 39.56 7.45 -4.58
C LEU A 462 38.50 8.47 -4.21
N PHE A 463 37.48 8.65 -5.04
CA PHE A 463 36.38 9.52 -4.71
C PHE A 463 35.53 8.87 -3.62
N ASP A 464 35.48 9.54 -2.45
CA ASP A 464 34.68 9.12 -1.31
C ASP A 464 33.55 10.12 -1.08
N PRO A 465 32.29 9.76 -1.41
CA PRO A 465 31.14 10.63 -1.21
C PRO A 465 30.92 10.99 0.27
N LEU A 466 31.19 10.07 1.19
CA LEU A 466 31.01 10.29 2.63
C LEU A 466 32.03 11.26 3.25
N SER A 467 33.04 11.66 2.49
CA SER A 467 33.95 12.74 2.91
C SER A 467 33.28 14.11 2.90
N TYR A 468 32.17 14.25 2.21
CA TYR A 468 31.35 15.47 2.14
C TYR A 468 30.19 15.37 3.14
N ARG A 469 29.78 16.50 3.72
CA ARG A 469 28.76 16.60 4.77
C ARG A 469 28.22 18.03 4.84
N PRO A 470 27.12 18.34 5.55
CA PRO A 470 26.54 19.69 5.62
C PRO A 470 27.56 20.81 5.93
N GLY A 471 28.50 20.53 6.83
CA GLY A 471 29.57 21.51 7.19
C GLY A 471 30.74 21.59 6.20
N ARG A 472 30.81 20.68 5.23
CA ARG A 472 31.83 20.61 4.19
C ARG A 472 31.24 19.97 2.92
N PRO A 473 30.33 20.67 2.25
CA PRO A 473 29.67 20.11 1.08
C PRO A 473 30.63 19.98 -0.11
N TYR A 474 30.29 19.07 -1.02
CA TYR A 474 30.86 19.02 -2.36
C TYR A 474 30.36 20.26 -3.13
N GLN A 475 31.26 20.94 -3.80
CA GLN A 475 30.94 22.04 -4.69
C GLN A 475 31.13 21.54 -6.14
N HIS A 476 30.10 21.63 -6.91
CA HIS A 476 30.15 21.14 -8.29
C HIS A 476 31.13 22.00 -9.10
N ARG A 477 32.00 21.35 -9.89
CA ARG A 477 33.09 22.03 -10.63
C ARG A 477 32.56 23.07 -11.62
N SER A 478 31.46 22.77 -12.28
CA SER A 478 30.82 23.65 -13.28
C SER A 478 29.77 24.58 -12.70
N PHE A 479 29.28 24.31 -11.48
CA PHE A 479 28.22 25.05 -10.81
C PHE A 479 28.60 25.34 -9.35
N PRO A 480 29.37 26.41 -9.13
CA PRO A 480 29.87 26.73 -7.78
C PRO A 480 28.77 26.95 -6.72
N ASP A 481 27.58 27.31 -7.16
CA ASP A 481 26.42 27.53 -6.28
C ASP A 481 25.66 26.25 -5.96
N SER A 482 25.95 25.15 -6.65
CA SER A 482 25.36 23.85 -6.37
C SER A 482 26.21 23.10 -5.35
N LEU A 483 25.65 22.96 -4.16
CA LEU A 483 26.29 22.31 -3.03
C LEU A 483 25.60 20.97 -2.76
N PHE A 484 26.40 19.92 -2.58
CA PHE A 484 25.90 18.56 -2.32
C PHE A 484 26.64 17.91 -1.17
N TYR A 485 26.00 16.98 -0.51
CA TYR A 485 26.65 15.97 0.32
C TYR A 485 25.90 14.65 0.22
N TRP A 486 26.50 13.59 0.68
CA TRP A 486 25.94 12.26 0.63
C TRP A 486 25.95 11.60 2.00
N GLU A 487 24.93 10.82 2.28
CA GLU A 487 24.88 9.90 3.40
C GLU A 487 24.73 8.49 2.87
N LYS A 488 25.15 7.49 3.62
CA LYS A 488 24.91 6.12 3.24
C LYS A 488 23.42 5.86 3.38
N HIS A 489 22.77 5.41 2.31
CA HIS A 489 21.40 4.95 2.38
C HIS A 489 21.37 3.65 3.19
N GLN A 490 20.56 3.57 4.23
CA GLN A 490 20.48 2.40 5.11
C GLN A 490 19.05 2.19 5.56
N TRP A 491 18.43 1.16 5.01
CA TRP A 491 17.14 0.64 5.49
C TRP A 491 17.32 -0.48 6.53
N ASN A 492 18.54 -0.90 6.78
CA ASN A 492 18.91 -2.03 7.60
C ASN A 492 19.14 -1.72 9.07
N VAL A 493 18.43 -0.79 9.63
CA VAL A 493 18.58 -0.53 11.07
C VAL A 493 17.76 -1.55 11.85
N SER A 494 18.32 -2.77 12.05
CA SER A 494 17.78 -3.65 13.07
C SER A 494 18.07 -3.07 14.46
N GLU A 495 17.22 -3.36 15.44
CA GLU A 495 17.43 -2.97 16.84
C GLU A 495 18.80 -3.43 17.41
N PHE A 496 19.44 -4.38 16.77
CA PHE A 496 20.71 -4.99 17.16
C PHE A 496 21.92 -4.52 16.33
N GLY A 497 21.73 -3.56 15.43
CA GLY A 497 22.78 -3.09 14.51
C GLY A 497 22.92 -3.97 13.26
N VAL A 498 23.63 -3.45 12.26
CA VAL A 498 23.86 -4.15 10.99
C VAL A 498 24.86 -5.29 11.21
N THR A 499 24.41 -6.53 11.07
CA THR A 499 25.29 -7.69 10.99
C THR A 499 25.16 -8.32 9.62
N SER A 500 26.15 -8.10 8.78
CA SER A 500 26.17 -8.67 7.43
C SER A 500 27.13 -9.85 7.37
N ASP A 501 26.68 -11.01 7.83
CA ASP A 501 27.36 -12.28 7.59
C ASP A 501 26.92 -12.95 6.28
N ILE A 502 26.02 -12.32 5.55
CA ILE A 502 25.59 -12.76 4.22
C ILE A 502 26.71 -12.48 3.22
N LYS A 503 27.11 -13.49 2.47
CA LYS A 503 28.24 -13.42 1.53
C LYS A 503 27.83 -13.88 0.15
N LYS A 504 28.34 -13.20 -0.88
CA LYS A 504 28.28 -13.73 -2.25
C LYS A 504 29.12 -15.01 -2.34
N ILE A 505 28.52 -16.09 -2.82
CA ILE A 505 29.23 -17.35 -3.04
C ILE A 505 30.29 -17.18 -4.16
N TYR A 506 29.97 -16.37 -5.17
CA TYR A 506 30.80 -16.09 -6.31
C TYR A 506 31.13 -14.60 -6.43
N PRO A 507 32.03 -14.05 -5.59
CA PRO A 507 32.26 -12.59 -5.54
C PRO A 507 32.88 -12.03 -6.83
N ASN A 508 33.44 -12.89 -7.71
CA ASN A 508 33.99 -12.49 -8.99
C ASN A 508 33.09 -12.84 -10.19
N ALA A 509 31.84 -13.23 -9.95
CA ALA A 509 30.90 -13.49 -11.01
C ALA A 509 30.61 -12.21 -11.81
N ARG A 510 30.42 -12.36 -13.12
CA ARG A 510 30.12 -11.23 -14.01
C ARG A 510 28.74 -10.68 -13.69
N ASP A 511 28.63 -9.36 -13.59
CA ASP A 511 27.34 -8.69 -13.42
C ASP A 511 26.56 -8.74 -14.74
N PRO A 512 25.41 -9.43 -14.79
CA PRO A 512 24.63 -9.56 -16.02
C PRO A 512 23.91 -8.27 -16.43
N ARG A 513 23.86 -7.24 -15.57
CA ARG A 513 23.29 -5.92 -15.88
C ARG A 513 24.26 -5.07 -16.70
N ILE A 514 25.58 -5.37 -16.61
CA ILE A 514 26.63 -4.61 -17.29
C ILE A 514 27.09 -5.33 -18.57
N VAL A 515 27.10 -6.67 -18.55
CA VAL A 515 27.55 -7.45 -19.71
C VAL A 515 26.37 -7.81 -20.62
N PRO A 516 26.57 -7.82 -21.97
CA PRO A 516 25.50 -8.27 -22.88
C PRO A 516 25.04 -9.69 -22.54
N VAL A 517 23.72 -9.91 -22.49
CA VAL A 517 23.15 -11.23 -22.18
C VAL A 517 23.70 -12.34 -23.10
N ASP A 518 23.92 -12.04 -24.38
CA ASP A 518 24.49 -12.97 -25.37
C ASP A 518 25.95 -13.34 -25.08
N SER A 519 26.62 -12.64 -24.16
CA SER A 519 27.99 -12.93 -23.73
C SER A 519 28.09 -13.87 -22.53
N LEU A 520 26.98 -14.20 -21.92
CA LEU A 520 26.91 -15.14 -20.79
C LEU A 520 27.16 -16.57 -21.30
N THR A 521 27.89 -17.32 -20.52
CA THR A 521 28.30 -18.70 -20.82
C THR A 521 27.73 -19.65 -19.76
N PRO A 522 27.72 -20.96 -19.97
CA PRO A 522 27.32 -21.92 -18.93
C PRO A 522 28.11 -21.78 -17.62
N ASP A 523 29.32 -21.22 -17.67
CA ASP A 523 30.14 -20.99 -16.48
C ASP A 523 29.61 -19.85 -15.59
N ASP A 524 28.71 -19.01 -16.09
CA ASP A 524 28.08 -17.94 -15.32
C ASP A 524 26.88 -18.42 -14.52
N TYR A 525 26.45 -19.67 -14.77
CA TYR A 525 25.28 -20.25 -14.11
C TYR A 525 25.69 -21.28 -13.06
N THR A 526 24.89 -21.41 -12.04
CA THR A 526 24.96 -22.48 -11.04
C THR A 526 24.47 -23.81 -11.64
N ALA A 527 24.67 -24.90 -10.94
CA ALA A 527 24.15 -26.21 -11.38
C ALA A 527 22.64 -26.27 -11.48
N ASP A 528 21.94 -25.43 -10.70
CA ASP A 528 20.48 -25.32 -10.65
C ASP A 528 19.93 -24.34 -11.70
N GLY A 529 20.81 -23.71 -12.50
CA GLY A 529 20.42 -22.87 -13.63
C GLY A 529 20.27 -21.38 -13.30
N TYR A 530 20.62 -20.93 -12.11
CA TYR A 530 20.58 -19.52 -11.71
C TYR A 530 21.91 -18.82 -11.99
N LEU A 531 21.88 -17.52 -12.21
CA LEU A 531 23.09 -16.73 -12.38
C LEU A 531 23.89 -16.65 -11.08
N LYS A 532 25.16 -16.99 -11.15
CA LYS A 532 26.10 -16.97 -10.02
C LYS A 532 26.27 -15.61 -9.37
N TYR A 533 26.05 -14.53 -10.11
CA TYR A 533 26.18 -13.17 -9.61
C TYR A 533 25.23 -12.88 -8.44
N PHE A 534 24.03 -13.47 -8.47
CA PHE A 534 22.98 -13.26 -7.49
C PHE A 534 22.92 -14.34 -6.40
N ASP A 535 23.97 -15.14 -6.26
CA ASP A 535 23.98 -16.29 -5.35
C ASP A 535 24.68 -15.94 -4.04
N TYR A 536 23.94 -16.06 -2.94
CA TYR A 536 24.36 -15.68 -1.60
C TYR A 536 24.30 -16.85 -0.64
N GLU A 537 25.07 -16.77 0.44
CA GLU A 537 25.00 -17.72 1.55
C GLU A 537 25.23 -17.06 2.90
N ILE A 538 24.65 -17.68 3.90
CA ILE A 538 24.92 -17.43 5.32
C ILE A 538 24.90 -18.74 6.07
N THR A 539 25.73 -18.85 7.11
CA THR A 539 25.68 -19.97 8.05
C THR A 539 25.35 -19.46 9.43
N ILE A 540 24.25 -19.94 9.98
CA ILE A 540 23.86 -19.70 11.38
C ILE A 540 24.52 -20.77 12.22
N GLU A 541 25.36 -20.37 13.16
CA GLU A 541 26.13 -21.27 14.03
C GLU A 541 25.56 -21.30 15.44
N ASP A 542 26.04 -22.25 16.26
CA ASP A 542 25.74 -22.41 17.68
C ASP A 542 24.26 -22.61 18.06
N ILE A 543 23.47 -23.15 17.13
CA ILE A 543 22.07 -23.49 17.38
C ILE A 543 21.90 -24.91 17.91
N LEU A 544 20.79 -25.14 18.61
CA LEU A 544 20.49 -26.42 19.25
C LEU A 544 20.03 -27.46 18.23
N PRO A 545 20.74 -28.56 18.02
CA PRO A 545 20.38 -29.56 17.00
C PRO A 545 19.09 -30.33 17.26
N THR A 546 18.54 -30.25 18.45
CA THR A 546 17.36 -31.00 18.86
C THR A 546 16.06 -30.21 18.78
N VAL A 547 16.14 -29.02 18.26
CA VAL A 547 15.02 -28.10 18.15
C VAL A 547 14.74 -27.82 16.68
N PRO A 548 13.49 -27.85 16.22
CA PRO A 548 13.14 -27.34 14.90
C PRO A 548 13.36 -25.82 14.84
N TYR A 549 13.88 -25.37 13.72
CA TYR A 549 13.96 -23.96 13.40
C TYR A 549 13.26 -23.72 12.08
N PHE A 550 12.60 -22.60 11.98
CA PHE A 550 12.00 -22.10 10.76
C PHE A 550 12.85 -20.95 10.28
N VAL A 551 13.30 -21.05 9.05
CA VAL A 551 14.18 -20.07 8.41
C VAL A 551 13.47 -19.44 7.24
N SER A 552 13.55 -18.14 7.10
CA SER A 552 13.02 -17.41 5.97
C SER A 552 14.05 -16.40 5.46
N VAL A 553 14.05 -16.16 4.15
CA VAL A 553 14.79 -15.09 3.48
C VAL A 553 13.78 -14.22 2.75
N THR A 554 13.66 -13.00 3.16
CA THR A 554 12.81 -12.00 2.51
C THR A 554 13.64 -11.08 1.64
N ALA A 555 13.00 -10.45 0.67
CA ALA A 555 13.54 -9.34 -0.11
C ALA A 555 12.73 -8.08 0.22
N PHE A 556 13.38 -6.93 0.26
CA PHE A 556 12.73 -5.66 0.49
C PHE A 556 13.25 -4.58 -0.46
N ASP A 557 12.42 -3.58 -0.67
CA ASP A 557 12.71 -2.38 -1.44
C ASP A 557 12.81 -1.16 -0.52
N PHE A 558 13.21 -0.02 -1.08
CA PHE A 558 13.23 1.23 -0.34
C PHE A 558 11.93 2.04 -0.50
N GLY A 559 10.92 1.50 -1.22
CA GLY A 559 9.70 2.23 -1.54
C GLY A 559 9.96 3.41 -2.47
N TRP A 560 9.10 4.42 -2.39
CA TRP A 560 9.24 5.63 -3.18
C TRP A 560 8.95 6.87 -2.34
N PRO A 561 9.96 7.51 -1.73
CA PRO A 561 9.76 8.60 -0.79
C PRO A 561 8.93 9.77 -1.33
N LYS A 562 8.99 10.04 -2.65
CA LYS A 562 8.22 11.12 -3.27
C LYS A 562 6.75 10.78 -3.51
N SER A 563 6.47 9.54 -3.86
CA SER A 563 5.09 9.06 -4.02
C SER A 563 4.53 8.54 -2.69
N ARG A 564 5.30 8.66 -1.59
CA ARG A 564 4.95 8.11 -0.27
C ARG A 564 4.62 6.62 -0.29
N LEU A 565 5.14 5.90 -1.27
CA LEU A 565 5.09 4.45 -1.27
C LEU A 565 6.10 3.96 -0.23
N ASP A 566 5.59 3.39 0.84
CA ASP A 566 6.41 2.85 1.91
C ASP A 566 7.24 1.65 1.44
N PRO A 567 8.40 1.41 2.05
CA PRO A 567 9.19 0.21 1.79
C PRO A 567 8.36 -1.05 1.94
N GLN A 568 8.45 -1.93 0.96
CA GLN A 568 7.72 -3.19 0.96
C GLN A 568 8.68 -4.36 1.22
N GLU A 569 8.23 -5.33 2.00
CA GLU A 569 8.99 -6.56 2.28
C GLU A 569 8.15 -7.78 1.95
N THR A 570 8.76 -8.81 1.37
CA THR A 570 8.07 -10.08 1.11
C THR A 570 7.62 -10.73 2.41
N PRO A 571 6.44 -11.39 2.44
CA PRO A 571 5.94 -12.03 3.64
C PRO A 571 6.94 -13.06 4.19
N ILE A 572 7.24 -12.98 5.48
CA ILE A 572 8.22 -13.86 6.16
C ILE A 572 7.86 -15.34 5.97
N THR A 573 6.58 -15.65 5.91
CA THR A 573 6.11 -17.05 5.82
C THR A 573 6.13 -17.62 4.41
N GLU A 574 6.38 -16.82 3.38
CA GLU A 574 6.25 -17.26 1.98
C GLU A 574 7.24 -18.37 1.59
N ASN A 575 8.51 -18.26 2.00
CA ASN A 575 9.52 -19.29 1.74
C ASN A 575 10.05 -19.96 3.01
N ALA A 576 9.36 -19.81 4.13
CA ALA A 576 9.80 -20.38 5.40
C ALA A 576 9.98 -21.90 5.32
N GLN A 577 11.13 -22.40 5.75
CA GLN A 577 11.48 -23.82 5.77
C GLN A 577 11.85 -24.30 7.16
N GLU A 578 11.30 -25.44 7.55
CA GLU A 578 11.68 -26.13 8.79
C GLU A 578 13.00 -26.87 8.61
N VAL A 579 13.92 -26.71 9.57
CA VAL A 579 15.22 -27.35 9.56
C VAL A 579 15.71 -27.67 10.98
N PHE A 580 16.49 -28.73 11.09
CA PHE A 580 17.19 -29.10 12.33
C PHE A 580 18.68 -29.04 12.09
N ALA A 581 19.43 -28.40 12.99
CA ALA A 581 20.89 -28.44 12.92
C ALA A 581 21.44 -29.87 13.08
N SER A 582 22.49 -30.20 12.35
CA SER A 582 23.12 -31.52 12.46
C SER A 582 24.06 -31.60 13.66
N LEU A 583 24.11 -32.76 14.31
CA LEU A 583 25.15 -33.09 15.27
C LEU A 583 26.34 -33.81 14.66
N ILE A 584 26.29 -34.10 13.35
CA ILE A 584 27.36 -34.80 12.67
C ILE A 584 28.19 -33.80 11.91
N ASP A 585 29.48 -33.75 12.22
CA ASP A 585 30.46 -33.08 11.37
C ASP A 585 30.74 -33.97 10.14
N SER A 586 30.42 -33.47 8.94
CA SER A 586 30.69 -34.17 7.68
C SER A 586 32.17 -34.45 7.47
N ALA A 587 33.06 -33.72 8.13
CA ALA A 587 34.50 -33.94 8.09
C ALA A 587 34.99 -35.16 8.90
N LEU A 588 34.16 -35.62 9.87
CA LEU A 588 34.52 -36.72 10.75
C LEU A 588 34.08 -38.11 10.26
N GLY A 589 33.40 -38.22 9.13
CA GLY A 589 32.98 -39.47 8.48
C GLY A 589 32.46 -40.55 9.43
N GLU A 590 31.31 -41.12 9.19
CA GLU A 590 30.75 -42.35 9.73
C GLU A 590 30.60 -42.53 11.28
N ASN A 591 31.05 -41.66 12.14
CA ASN A 591 30.80 -41.73 13.56
C ASN A 591 29.41 -41.19 13.95
N TYR A 592 28.38 -41.92 13.58
CA TYR A 592 26.98 -41.68 14.01
C TYR A 592 26.82 -41.98 15.52
N ASN A 593 27.44 -41.21 16.37
CA ASN A 593 27.56 -41.57 17.78
C ASN A 593 26.37 -41.28 18.66
N LYS A 594 25.35 -40.52 18.19
CA LYS A 594 24.12 -40.31 19.02
C LYS A 594 22.95 -39.88 18.16
N VAL A 595 22.02 -40.77 17.89
CA VAL A 595 20.63 -40.39 17.58
C VAL A 595 20.06 -39.75 18.84
N ILE A 596 19.38 -38.60 18.67
CA ILE A 596 18.75 -37.86 19.75
C ILE A 596 17.26 -38.08 19.66
N VAL A 597 16.64 -38.36 20.81
CA VAL A 597 15.21 -38.53 20.94
C VAL A 597 14.69 -37.48 21.89
N TYR A 598 13.72 -36.68 21.43
CA TYR A 598 13.11 -35.65 22.28
C TYR A 598 11.62 -35.44 21.94
N PRO A 599 10.82 -34.95 22.93
CA PRO A 599 11.15 -34.85 24.33
C PRO A 599 11.40 -36.24 24.95
N ASN A 600 12.40 -36.35 25.79
CA ASN A 600 12.75 -37.60 26.48
C ASN A 600 13.16 -37.32 27.93
N PRO A 601 12.37 -37.75 28.94
CA PRO A 601 11.12 -38.50 28.78
C PRO A 601 9.99 -37.63 28.17
N TYR A 602 9.10 -38.29 27.41
CA TYR A 602 7.84 -37.67 27.01
C TYR A 602 6.86 -37.65 28.18
N ARG A 603 6.26 -36.50 28.43
CA ARG A 603 5.26 -36.29 29.49
C ARG A 603 3.99 -35.70 28.92
N SER A 604 2.87 -36.34 29.14
CA SER A 604 1.56 -35.89 28.57
C SER A 604 1.01 -34.61 29.21
N ASP A 605 1.55 -34.21 30.37
CA ASP A 605 1.18 -33.01 31.13
C ASP A 605 2.12 -31.81 30.89
N GLU A 606 3.14 -31.97 30.07
CA GLU A 606 4.03 -30.87 29.66
C GLU A 606 3.42 -30.06 28.50
N HIS A 607 3.70 -28.78 28.47
CA HIS A 607 3.19 -27.87 27.47
C HIS A 607 4.07 -27.85 26.22
N TYR A 608 4.23 -29.01 25.57
CA TYR A 608 5.12 -29.16 24.40
C TYR A 608 4.69 -28.35 23.18
N ARG A 609 3.39 -28.09 23.04
CA ARG A 609 2.88 -27.21 21.97
C ARG A 609 3.36 -25.76 22.13
N GLN A 610 3.44 -25.28 23.39
CA GLN A 610 3.96 -23.93 23.67
C GLN A 610 5.48 -23.83 23.49
N ARG A 611 6.16 -24.98 23.47
CA ARG A 611 7.62 -25.11 23.27
C ARG A 611 7.97 -25.49 21.83
N ALA A 612 7.02 -25.44 20.91
CA ALA A 612 7.16 -25.78 19.50
C ALA A 612 7.63 -27.23 19.22
N PHE A 613 7.36 -28.18 20.14
CA PHE A 613 7.62 -29.60 19.87
C PHE A 613 6.42 -30.35 19.32
N GLU A 614 5.22 -29.79 19.37
CA GLU A 614 3.97 -30.40 18.93
C GLU A 614 3.02 -29.38 18.32
N GLY A 615 2.24 -29.79 17.30
CA GLY A 615 1.15 -29.02 16.74
C GLY A 615 1.55 -27.62 16.28
N LEU A 616 2.60 -27.53 15.48
CA LEU A 616 3.12 -26.29 14.93
C LEU A 616 2.10 -25.66 13.99
N GLY A 617 2.17 -24.33 13.88
CA GLY A 617 1.29 -23.54 12.99
C GLY A 617 -0.18 -23.58 13.38
N ASP A 618 -1.06 -23.51 12.38
CA ASP A 618 -2.52 -23.54 12.52
C ASP A 618 -3.10 -24.94 12.76
N ASP A 619 -2.32 -25.89 13.27
CA ASP A 619 -2.81 -27.22 13.56
C ASP A 619 -3.89 -27.19 14.64
N MET A 620 -5.14 -27.09 14.22
CA MET A 620 -6.33 -27.06 15.07
C MET A 620 -6.72 -28.42 15.66
N ARG A 621 -5.96 -29.49 15.41
CA ARG A 621 -6.21 -30.80 15.99
C ARG A 621 -6.11 -30.74 17.51
N SER A 622 -6.83 -31.60 18.18
CA SER A 622 -6.75 -31.73 19.67
C SER A 622 -5.33 -32.08 20.09
N ASN A 623 -4.91 -31.64 21.29
CA ASN A 623 -3.58 -31.90 21.83
C ASN A 623 -3.20 -33.38 21.81
N GLU A 624 -4.17 -34.28 21.94
CA GLU A 624 -3.94 -35.73 21.91
C GLU A 624 -3.55 -36.23 20.50
N ARG A 625 -3.91 -35.52 19.46
CA ARG A 625 -3.61 -35.90 18.05
C ARG A 625 -2.34 -35.24 17.53
N VAL A 626 -1.83 -34.23 18.19
CA VAL A 626 -0.61 -33.52 17.79
C VAL A 626 0.62 -33.97 18.55
N ARG A 627 0.48 -34.97 19.44
CA ARG A 627 1.61 -35.54 20.22
C ARG A 627 2.70 -36.09 19.32
N ARG A 628 3.96 -35.72 19.61
CA ARG A 628 5.12 -36.13 18.81
C ARG A 628 6.33 -36.47 19.68
N ILE A 629 7.05 -37.47 19.25
CA ILE A 629 8.44 -37.71 19.64
C ILE A 629 9.28 -37.60 18.39
N HIS A 630 10.35 -36.84 18.49
CA HIS A 630 11.26 -36.54 17.40
C HIS A 630 12.51 -37.41 17.53
N PHE A 631 12.96 -37.92 16.39
CA PHE A 631 14.24 -38.58 16.23
C PHE A 631 15.10 -37.72 15.33
N ALA A 632 16.16 -37.14 15.88
CA ALA A 632 17.07 -36.26 15.16
C ALA A 632 18.46 -36.89 15.04
N ASN A 633 19.27 -36.31 14.17
CA ASN A 633 20.62 -36.80 13.88
C ASN A 633 20.62 -38.21 13.29
N LEU A 634 19.66 -38.45 12.40
CA LEU A 634 19.53 -39.70 11.69
C LEU A 634 20.44 -39.74 10.45
N PRO A 635 21.01 -40.90 10.10
CA PRO A 635 21.59 -41.08 8.78
C PRO A 635 20.47 -41.05 7.72
N HIS A 636 20.81 -40.71 6.47
CA HIS A 636 19.85 -40.65 5.36
C HIS A 636 19.01 -41.93 5.22
N LYS A 637 19.55 -43.05 5.59
CA LYS A 637 18.83 -44.32 5.54
C LYS A 637 19.02 -45.13 6.83
N CYS A 638 17.90 -45.37 7.55
CA CYS A 638 17.90 -46.19 8.75
C CYS A 638 16.51 -46.78 9.04
N ILE A 639 16.45 -47.66 10.02
CA ILE A 639 15.22 -48.25 10.54
C ILE A 639 15.19 -47.98 12.04
N ILE A 640 14.15 -47.30 12.51
CA ILE A 640 13.92 -47.03 13.92
C ILE A 640 12.90 -48.05 14.41
N LYS A 641 13.26 -48.81 15.45
CA LYS A 641 12.38 -49.76 16.09
C LYS A 641 12.12 -49.33 17.53
N ILE A 642 10.84 -49.19 17.86
CA ILE A 642 10.37 -48.77 19.16
C ILE A 642 9.75 -49.99 19.87
N PHE A 643 10.24 -50.32 21.04
CA PHE A 643 9.80 -51.46 21.80
C PHE A 643 9.17 -51.02 23.14
N SER A 644 8.24 -51.81 23.66
CA SER A 644 7.78 -51.70 25.03
C SER A 644 8.87 -52.21 26.00
N LEU A 645 8.70 -51.99 27.30
CA LEU A 645 9.62 -52.52 28.31
C LEU A 645 9.64 -54.04 28.34
N ASP A 646 8.55 -54.66 27.92
CA ASP A 646 8.42 -56.15 27.84
C ASP A 646 9.03 -56.71 26.55
N GLY A 647 9.57 -55.88 25.69
CA GLY A 647 10.22 -56.28 24.42
C GLY A 647 9.31 -56.40 23.22
N ASP A 648 8.05 -56.05 23.34
CA ASP A 648 7.10 -56.08 22.20
C ASP A 648 7.36 -54.90 21.25
N LEU A 649 7.38 -55.18 19.93
CA LEU A 649 7.55 -54.17 18.94
C LEU A 649 6.28 -53.28 18.82
N VAL A 650 6.42 -52.04 19.28
CA VAL A 650 5.38 -50.99 19.23
C VAL A 650 5.28 -50.37 17.86
N ARG A 651 6.40 -49.95 17.28
CA ARG A 651 6.46 -49.29 16.00
C ARG A 651 7.78 -49.53 15.28
N GLU A 652 7.74 -49.65 13.95
CA GLU A 652 8.89 -49.63 13.07
C GLU A 652 8.71 -48.47 12.09
N ILE A 653 9.74 -47.61 11.94
CA ILE A 653 9.77 -46.47 11.06
C ILE A 653 10.96 -46.66 10.10
N HIS A 654 10.64 -46.71 8.80
CA HIS A 654 11.66 -46.74 7.77
C HIS A 654 11.98 -45.30 7.37
N HIS A 655 13.19 -44.87 7.60
CA HIS A 655 13.71 -43.59 7.19
C HIS A 655 14.62 -43.79 5.98
N ASP A 656 14.25 -43.21 4.84
CA ASP A 656 15.01 -43.25 3.58
C ASP A 656 14.81 -41.89 2.91
N ALA A 657 15.59 -40.90 3.39
CA ALA A 657 15.48 -39.51 2.97
C ALA A 657 16.48 -39.16 1.87
N ASP A 658 16.12 -38.24 0.99
CA ASP A 658 17.03 -37.70 -0.01
C ASP A 658 18.16 -36.95 0.71
N PRO A 659 19.43 -37.20 0.36
CA PRO A 659 20.58 -36.47 0.89
C PRO A 659 20.50 -34.95 0.72
N ASN A 660 19.71 -34.47 -0.25
CA ASN A 660 19.51 -33.04 -0.49
C ASN A 660 18.28 -32.46 0.25
N ASP A 661 17.50 -33.31 0.94
CA ASP A 661 16.39 -32.86 1.75
C ASP A 661 16.93 -32.20 3.03
N PRO A 662 16.59 -30.92 3.31
CA PRO A 662 17.02 -30.24 4.52
C PRO A 662 16.50 -30.92 5.81
N THR A 663 15.43 -31.71 5.75
CA THR A 663 14.87 -32.49 6.87
C THR A 663 15.42 -33.93 6.96
N ALA A 664 16.38 -34.29 6.10
CA ALA A 664 16.90 -35.64 5.95
C ALA A 664 17.48 -36.30 7.22
N SER A 665 17.78 -35.52 8.24
CA SER A 665 18.28 -36.04 9.53
C SER A 665 17.22 -36.20 10.61
N HIS A 666 15.94 -36.03 10.29
CA HIS A 666 14.85 -35.97 11.24
C HIS A 666 13.63 -36.79 10.81
N VAL A 667 12.97 -37.42 11.79
CA VAL A 667 11.66 -38.06 11.62
C VAL A 667 10.84 -37.97 12.89
N GLU A 668 9.54 -37.87 12.74
CA GLU A 668 8.60 -37.80 13.85
C GLU A 668 7.80 -39.07 14.04
N TRP A 669 7.49 -39.38 15.31
CA TRP A 669 6.55 -40.42 15.68
C TRP A 669 5.37 -39.85 16.46
N GLY A 670 4.17 -39.97 15.91
CA GLY A 670 2.93 -39.49 16.54
C GLY A 670 2.37 -40.32 17.68
N LEU A 671 3.22 -41.07 18.43
CA LEU A 671 2.83 -41.95 19.52
C LEU A 671 1.71 -42.94 19.18
N VAL A 672 1.71 -43.44 17.95
CA VAL A 672 0.75 -44.45 17.51
C VAL A 672 1.47 -45.76 17.22
N SER A 673 0.97 -46.84 17.82
CA SER A 673 1.49 -48.19 17.63
C SER A 673 1.27 -48.70 16.20
N LYS A 674 1.88 -49.82 15.83
CA LYS A 674 1.68 -50.50 14.55
C LYS A 674 0.23 -50.87 14.28
N ASN A 675 -0.59 -51.03 15.32
CA ASN A 675 -2.02 -51.37 15.25
C ASN A 675 -2.93 -50.12 15.27
N GLY A 676 -2.39 -48.92 15.18
CA GLY A 676 -3.15 -47.65 15.19
C GLY A 676 -3.68 -47.23 16.58
N LEU A 677 -3.19 -47.85 17.65
CA LEU A 677 -3.56 -47.49 19.02
C LEU A 677 -2.60 -46.43 19.56
N ALA A 678 -3.14 -45.45 20.29
CA ALA A 678 -2.32 -44.45 20.96
C ALA A 678 -1.46 -45.12 22.03
N VAL A 679 -0.18 -44.75 22.11
CA VAL A 679 0.76 -45.15 23.15
C VAL A 679 0.81 -44.01 24.16
N VAL A 680 0.59 -44.36 25.43
CA VAL A 680 0.59 -43.41 26.55
C VAL A 680 1.76 -43.72 27.46
#